data_02fea403def2640845b1847f06cdd2ac
#
_entry.id   02fea403def2640845b1847f06cdd2ac
#
_cell.length_a   1.000
_cell.length_b   1.000
_cell.length_c   1.000
_cell.angle_alpha   90.00
_cell.angle_beta   90.00
_cell.angle_gamma   90.00
#
_symmetry.space_group_name_H-M   'P 1'
#
loop_
_entity.id
_entity.type
_entity.pdbx_description
1 polymer ?
#
loop_
_entity_poly.entity_id
_entity_poly.type
_entity_poly.pdbx_seq_one_letter_code
_entity_poly.pdbx_strand_id
1 'polypeptide(L)'
;MKSIPFTLLFVTAAILGAATFVENARGTAFVREYAYATWWFKALWMLLAASAAVVLVRRRMWRRPAAFVLHAGLLVVFAGALLTAFTGHKGLLHLRQGEPASSYVDEKKRVAHLPFVLTLDSFRVEYYAGTSAPSDYVSQVACHDADGTLIARPRISMNRIFSAEGYRFYQSSFDEDLKGSWLTVNHDPYGTAVAYTGFLLICIGSLGLLLDPRGGFRRLLRHPLLRKGGLFALLCLLAVDGQAAEPLPVVRRAQADSLAARQVMYNDRVAPLNTLCRDFVQKVYGRSVFRGLSPEQVVASWMLYPEEWNRVPIIRIKNRELRERLGIRGEYATLAGLFDGTTYKLQPLWQQEMGKHSQLGRAIQETDEKAGLALMLTQGTLVRPLPPGTPRLSEQQVRAELLYNRIPFNKILFMANLTLGFVAIGLFLYRMLKRRGENRTSRRLWTAALWLSTLFHAAGYMLRGYVSGRLPLNNGYETMQFVALVVLLTACLLERRFPFVRPFGFLLSGFTLLVAHLGEMNPQITPLMPVLASPWLSWHVSLIMISYALFAFICLNGLLAAGLMARPQHRHDALVRERVEQLTLLSRLLLYPSTFLLGIGILLGSVWANVSWGSYWSWDPKEVWALVAFMVYGAAFHRRTLPWLRRPLAFHLYMVAAFLVVLMTYFGVNYLLGGMHSYANPS
;
A
#
# COMPACT_ATOMS: atom_id res chain seq x y z
N MET A 1 -11.28 37.39 10.29
CA MET A 1 -10.48 36.61 11.27
C MET A 1 -10.88 35.12 11.37
N LYS A 2 -12.16 34.68 11.18
CA LYS A 2 -12.57 33.29 11.33
C LYS A 2 -12.06 32.37 10.20
N SER A 3 -11.78 32.89 9.02
CA SER A 3 -11.32 32.16 7.84
C SER A 3 -9.79 32.07 7.72
N ILE A 4 -9.04 32.95 8.40
CA ILE A 4 -7.58 33.06 8.27
C ILE A 4 -6.87 31.70 8.46
N PRO A 5 -7.15 30.89 9.53
CA PRO A 5 -6.49 29.59 9.67
C PRO A 5 -6.77 28.64 8.50
N PHE A 6 -7.98 28.68 7.92
CA PHE A 6 -8.32 27.83 6.78
C PHE A 6 -7.69 28.31 5.48
N THR A 7 -7.59 29.63 5.27
CA THR A 7 -6.85 30.19 4.14
C THR A 7 -5.38 29.77 4.21
N LEU A 8 -4.73 29.94 5.38
CA LEU A 8 -3.37 29.46 5.60
C LEU A 8 -3.22 27.95 5.41
N LEU A 9 -4.17 27.16 5.93
CA LEU A 9 -4.18 25.71 5.79
C LEU A 9 -4.23 25.28 4.31
N PHE A 10 -5.14 25.85 3.50
CA PHE A 10 -5.24 25.52 2.09
C PHE A 10 -4.03 26.04 1.28
N VAL A 11 -3.49 27.21 1.62
CA VAL A 11 -2.25 27.71 1.01
C VAL A 11 -1.09 26.78 1.32
N THR A 12 -0.94 26.37 2.59
CA THR A 12 0.09 25.42 2.99
C THR A 12 -0.06 24.08 2.26
N ALA A 13 -1.28 23.55 2.17
CA ALA A 13 -1.55 22.31 1.44
C ALA A 13 -1.20 22.42 -0.05
N ALA A 14 -1.50 23.56 -0.68
CA ALA A 14 -1.16 23.82 -2.08
C ALA A 14 0.36 23.91 -2.30
N ILE A 15 1.06 24.62 -1.41
CA ILE A 15 2.54 24.72 -1.44
C ILE A 15 3.18 23.35 -1.27
N LEU A 16 2.71 22.56 -0.30
CA LEU A 16 3.20 21.21 -0.06
C LEU A 16 3.01 20.31 -1.29
N GLY A 17 1.81 20.32 -1.88
CA GLY A 17 1.55 19.56 -3.11
C GLY A 17 2.47 20.00 -4.26
N ALA A 18 2.60 21.32 -4.51
CA ALA A 18 3.48 21.86 -5.55
C ALA A 18 4.95 21.47 -5.34
N ALA A 19 5.42 21.52 -4.09
CA ALA A 19 6.80 21.16 -3.74
C ALA A 19 7.15 19.73 -4.16
N THR A 20 6.24 18.76 -4.04
CA THR A 20 6.50 17.38 -4.44
C THR A 20 6.65 17.20 -5.96
N PHE A 21 5.97 18.00 -6.77
CA PHE A 21 6.19 18.02 -8.22
C PHE A 21 7.53 18.65 -8.60
N VAL A 22 7.93 19.71 -7.89
CA VAL A 22 9.27 20.31 -8.06
C VAL A 22 10.35 19.30 -7.63
N GLU A 23 10.11 18.54 -6.57
CA GLU A 23 11.00 17.46 -6.10
C GLU A 23 11.22 16.40 -7.18
N ASN A 24 10.15 15.97 -7.82
CA ASN A 24 10.24 15.02 -8.94
C ASN A 24 11.06 15.55 -10.12
N ALA A 25 11.01 16.86 -10.38
CA ALA A 25 11.71 17.50 -11.50
C ALA A 25 13.15 17.91 -11.17
N ARG A 26 13.46 18.30 -9.94
CA ARG A 26 14.73 18.91 -9.52
C ARG A 26 15.50 18.11 -8.46
N GLY A 27 14.90 17.07 -7.92
CA GLY A 27 15.44 16.22 -6.87
C GLY A 27 15.15 16.71 -5.44
N THR A 28 15.24 15.78 -4.49
CA THR A 28 14.93 16.00 -3.06
C THR A 28 15.84 17.04 -2.40
N ALA A 29 17.14 17.06 -2.75
CA ALA A 29 18.09 18.03 -2.19
C ALA A 29 17.68 19.47 -2.53
N PHE A 30 17.25 19.72 -3.77
CA PHE A 30 16.81 21.04 -4.21
C PHE A 30 15.60 21.55 -3.40
N VAL A 31 14.55 20.71 -3.28
CA VAL A 31 13.33 21.15 -2.56
C VAL A 31 13.58 21.27 -1.07
N ARG A 32 14.44 20.43 -0.50
CA ARG A 32 14.85 20.57 0.89
C ARG A 32 15.51 21.93 1.14
N GLU A 33 16.42 22.36 0.27
CA GLU A 33 17.16 23.63 0.40
C GLU A 33 16.27 24.85 0.12
N TYR A 34 15.53 24.85 -0.99
CA TYR A 34 14.80 26.02 -1.48
C TYR A 34 13.33 26.12 -1.02
N ALA A 35 12.78 25.06 -0.39
CA ALA A 35 11.44 25.08 0.17
C ALA A 35 11.44 24.75 1.67
N TYR A 36 11.68 23.48 2.04
CA TYR A 36 11.41 23.00 3.39
C TYR A 36 12.35 23.58 4.48
N ALA A 37 13.63 23.84 4.17
CA ALA A 37 14.59 24.42 5.11
C ALA A 37 14.50 25.95 5.22
N THR A 38 13.73 26.61 4.35
CA THR A 38 13.68 28.06 4.25
C THR A 38 12.99 28.74 5.44
N TRP A 39 13.35 30.02 5.69
CA TRP A 39 12.72 30.82 6.73
C TRP A 39 11.24 31.09 6.45
N TRP A 40 10.85 31.34 5.18
CA TRP A 40 9.47 31.65 4.81
C TRP A 40 8.54 30.44 5.02
N PHE A 41 9.02 29.25 4.76
CA PHE A 41 8.24 28.01 5.00
C PHE A 41 8.04 27.78 6.51
N LYS A 42 9.06 27.97 7.32
CA LYS A 42 8.96 27.97 8.79
C LYS A 42 8.00 29.03 9.31
N ALA A 43 8.07 30.25 8.75
CA ALA A 43 7.16 31.35 9.09
C ALA A 43 5.70 31.01 8.74
N LEU A 44 5.44 30.38 7.60
CA LEU A 44 4.10 29.95 7.21
C LEU A 44 3.50 28.97 8.24
N TRP A 45 4.26 27.97 8.69
CA TRP A 45 3.84 27.04 9.75
C TRP A 45 3.63 27.73 11.10
N MET A 46 4.51 28.64 11.47
CA MET A 46 4.33 29.44 12.69
C MET A 46 3.08 30.33 12.64
N LEU A 47 2.77 30.95 11.50
CA LEU A 47 1.54 31.74 11.32
C LEU A 47 0.30 30.85 11.40
N LEU A 48 0.34 29.66 10.80
CA LEU A 48 -0.76 28.68 10.89
C LEU A 48 -0.98 28.26 12.36
N ALA A 49 0.08 27.88 13.07
CA ALA A 49 0.02 27.50 14.48
C ALA A 49 -0.48 28.65 15.37
N ALA A 50 0.05 29.85 15.22
CA ALA A 50 -0.37 31.04 15.96
C ALA A 50 -1.84 31.37 15.70
N SER A 51 -2.27 31.32 14.43
CA SER A 51 -3.67 31.57 14.07
C SER A 51 -4.62 30.53 14.69
N ALA A 52 -4.21 29.25 14.75
CA ALA A 52 -4.94 28.17 15.41
C ALA A 52 -5.00 28.41 16.92
N ALA A 53 -3.87 28.75 17.57
CA ALA A 53 -3.82 29.05 19.00
C ALA A 53 -4.74 30.24 19.39
N VAL A 54 -4.72 31.33 18.61
CA VAL A 54 -5.64 32.46 18.82
C VAL A 54 -7.11 32.02 18.73
N VAL A 55 -7.46 31.12 17.78
CA VAL A 55 -8.83 30.59 17.68
C VAL A 55 -9.18 29.72 18.88
N LEU A 56 -8.26 28.86 19.37
CA LEU A 56 -8.48 28.05 20.55
C LEU A 56 -8.82 28.90 21.76
N VAL A 57 -8.04 29.95 22.00
CA VAL A 57 -8.23 30.87 23.14
C VAL A 57 -9.53 31.68 22.97
N ARG A 58 -9.71 32.38 21.85
CA ARG A 58 -10.87 33.26 21.62
C ARG A 58 -12.21 32.49 21.61
N ARG A 59 -12.21 31.23 21.19
CA ARG A 59 -13.37 30.35 21.18
C ARG A 59 -13.59 29.60 22.48
N ARG A 60 -12.72 29.80 23.48
CA ARG A 60 -12.74 29.10 24.76
C ARG A 60 -12.89 27.58 24.54
N MET A 61 -12.04 27.02 23.66
CA MET A 61 -12.16 25.62 23.22
C MET A 61 -12.00 24.62 24.37
N TRP A 62 -11.38 24.99 25.50
CA TRP A 62 -11.31 24.18 26.73
C TRP A 62 -12.69 23.76 27.27
N ARG A 63 -13.77 24.49 26.92
CA ARG A 63 -15.15 24.07 27.22
C ARG A 63 -15.60 22.84 26.41
N ARG A 64 -14.81 22.34 25.47
CA ARG A 64 -14.98 21.14 24.66
C ARG A 64 -13.72 20.30 24.75
N PRO A 65 -13.51 19.54 25.84
CA PRO A 65 -12.23 18.96 26.20
C PRO A 65 -11.63 18.09 25.08
N ALA A 66 -12.40 17.20 24.49
CA ALA A 66 -11.91 16.32 23.42
C ALA A 66 -11.41 17.11 22.20
N ALA A 67 -12.16 18.11 21.73
CA ALA A 67 -11.73 18.95 20.62
C ALA A 67 -10.53 19.85 21.00
N PHE A 68 -10.50 20.32 22.24
CA PHE A 68 -9.37 21.10 22.74
C PHE A 68 -8.08 20.28 22.78
N VAL A 69 -8.14 19.08 23.37
CA VAL A 69 -6.98 18.18 23.46
C VAL A 69 -6.44 17.82 22.09
N LEU A 70 -7.30 17.54 21.10
CA LEU A 70 -6.88 17.26 19.73
C LEU A 70 -6.12 18.43 19.11
N HIS A 71 -6.68 19.66 19.18
CA HIS A 71 -6.05 20.83 18.60
C HIS A 71 -4.80 21.27 19.38
N ALA A 72 -4.81 21.13 20.70
CA ALA A 72 -3.63 21.36 21.53
C ALA A 72 -2.52 20.37 21.17
N GLY A 73 -2.86 19.10 20.95
CA GLY A 73 -1.93 18.08 20.49
C GLY A 73 -1.25 18.47 19.16
N LEU A 74 -2.01 19.00 18.19
CA LEU A 74 -1.42 19.52 16.94
C LEU A 74 -0.42 20.65 17.19
N LEU A 75 -0.74 21.59 18.09
CA LEU A 75 0.18 22.68 18.45
C LEU A 75 1.43 22.17 19.17
N VAL A 76 1.29 21.13 20.02
CA VAL A 76 2.42 20.48 20.68
C VAL A 76 3.31 19.75 19.66
N VAL A 77 2.75 19.10 18.65
CA VAL A 77 3.54 18.53 17.52
C VAL A 77 4.35 19.61 16.82
N PHE A 78 3.74 20.75 16.50
CA PHE A 78 4.47 21.87 15.89
C PHE A 78 5.56 22.43 16.80
N ALA A 79 5.32 22.52 18.10
CA ALA A 79 6.35 22.94 19.06
C ALA A 79 7.50 21.93 19.10
N GLY A 80 7.21 20.63 19.10
CA GLY A 80 8.21 19.56 19.01
C GLY A 80 9.03 19.65 17.72
N ALA A 81 8.37 19.83 16.57
CA ALA A 81 9.04 19.98 15.29
C ALA A 81 9.96 21.23 15.22
N LEU A 82 9.53 22.35 15.79
CA LEU A 82 10.36 23.53 15.93
C LEU A 82 11.57 23.25 16.84
N LEU A 83 11.34 22.57 17.97
CA LEU A 83 12.41 22.24 18.91
C LEU A 83 13.44 21.33 18.24
N THR A 84 13.02 20.28 17.54
CA THR A 84 13.91 19.43 16.70
C THR A 84 14.68 20.26 15.68
N ALA A 85 14.05 21.24 15.03
CA ALA A 85 14.70 22.09 14.01
C ALA A 85 15.78 23.01 14.59
N PHE A 86 15.73 23.31 15.89
CA PHE A 86 16.73 24.16 16.57
C PHE A 86 17.78 23.37 17.36
N THR A 87 17.40 22.25 17.95
CA THR A 87 18.26 21.48 18.88
C THR A 87 18.69 20.14 18.34
N GLY A 88 18.02 19.63 17.30
CA GLY A 88 18.31 18.32 16.71
C GLY A 88 19.58 18.37 15.85
N HIS A 89 20.42 17.36 16.01
CA HIS A 89 21.60 17.13 15.18
C HIS A 89 21.51 15.76 14.52
N LYS A 90 21.82 15.69 13.22
CA LYS A 90 21.80 14.45 12.45
C LYS A 90 23.06 14.36 11.60
N GLY A 91 23.58 13.15 11.43
CA GLY A 91 24.77 12.92 10.62
C GLY A 91 24.99 11.46 10.28
N LEU A 92 26.14 11.18 9.71
CA LEU A 92 26.59 9.84 9.31
C LEU A 92 27.89 9.51 10.03
N LEU A 93 27.95 8.32 10.60
CA LEU A 93 29.12 7.74 11.24
C LEU A 93 29.54 6.53 10.40
N HIS A 94 30.78 6.53 9.94
CA HIS A 94 31.41 5.38 9.31
C HIS A 94 32.23 4.62 10.34
N LEU A 95 31.99 3.34 10.46
CA LEU A 95 32.73 2.43 11.33
C LEU A 95 33.45 1.38 10.48
N ARG A 96 34.75 1.23 10.70
CA ARG A 96 35.55 0.10 10.17
C ARG A 96 35.81 -0.92 11.27
N GLN A 97 35.85 -2.18 10.88
CA GLN A 97 36.06 -3.28 11.85
C GLN A 97 37.35 -3.14 12.60
N GLY A 98 37.27 -3.13 13.94
CA GLY A 98 38.38 -2.97 14.84
C GLY A 98 38.89 -1.54 15.05
N GLU A 99 38.39 -0.55 14.28
CA GLU A 99 38.79 0.85 14.40
C GLU A 99 37.86 1.61 15.35
N PRO A 100 38.40 2.35 16.35
CA PRO A 100 37.59 3.20 17.22
C PRO A 100 37.16 4.47 16.53
N ALA A 101 35.89 4.88 16.66
CA ALA A 101 35.35 6.12 16.13
C ALA A 101 34.61 6.92 17.22
N SER A 102 34.99 8.17 17.42
CA SER A 102 34.37 9.13 18.34
C SER A 102 33.84 10.37 17.66
N SER A 103 33.76 10.39 16.31
CA SER A 103 33.27 11.52 15.55
C SER A 103 32.44 11.09 14.37
N TYR A 104 31.47 11.92 14.00
CA TYR A 104 30.58 11.73 12.84
C TYR A 104 30.49 12.99 12.00
N VAL A 105 30.05 12.89 10.75
CA VAL A 105 29.86 14.02 9.84
C VAL A 105 28.40 14.46 9.88
N ASP A 106 28.14 15.72 10.25
CA ASP A 106 26.80 16.29 10.30
C ASP A 106 26.25 16.57 8.89
N GLU A 107 24.95 16.91 8.80
CA GLU A 107 24.30 17.25 7.52
C GLU A 107 24.92 18.50 6.84
N LYS A 108 25.63 19.37 7.57
CA LYS A 108 26.35 20.52 7.06
C LYS A 108 27.81 20.21 6.72
N LYS A 109 28.17 18.92 6.63
CA LYS A 109 29.53 18.44 6.36
C LYS A 109 30.58 18.84 7.40
N ARG A 110 30.19 19.11 8.64
CA ARG A 110 31.09 19.42 9.75
C ARG A 110 31.31 18.17 10.60
N VAL A 111 32.50 18.02 11.13
CA VAL A 111 32.82 16.96 12.07
C VAL A 111 32.26 17.32 13.44
N ALA A 112 31.46 16.41 14.01
CA ALA A 112 30.92 16.50 15.36
C ALA A 112 31.45 15.33 16.18
N HIS A 113 31.66 15.53 17.49
CA HIS A 113 32.21 14.52 18.37
C HIS A 113 31.13 13.86 19.22
N LEU A 114 31.29 12.57 19.46
CA LEU A 114 30.53 11.80 20.42
C LEU A 114 31.20 11.82 21.79
N PRO A 115 30.45 11.80 22.90
CA PRO A 115 31.00 11.74 24.22
C PRO A 115 31.51 10.34 24.61
N PHE A 116 31.45 9.37 23.71
CA PHE A 116 31.89 7.98 23.85
C PHE A 116 32.52 7.48 22.55
N VAL A 117 33.14 6.31 22.60
CA VAL A 117 33.81 5.67 21.47
C VAL A 117 33.01 4.46 21.00
N LEU A 118 32.80 4.32 19.71
CA LEU A 118 32.18 3.15 19.08
C LEU A 118 33.25 2.38 18.28
N THR A 119 33.25 1.06 18.42
CA THR A 119 34.11 0.17 17.63
C THR A 119 33.24 -0.91 16.97
N LEU A 120 33.39 -1.13 15.69
CA LEU A 120 32.68 -2.19 14.97
C LEU A 120 33.40 -3.52 15.24
N ASP A 121 32.75 -4.42 15.95
CA ASP A 121 33.26 -5.79 16.16
C ASP A 121 33.13 -6.61 14.88
N SER A 122 31.92 -6.57 14.24
CA SER A 122 31.66 -7.24 12.97
C SER A 122 30.42 -6.66 12.27
N PHE A 123 30.40 -6.74 10.95
CA PHE A 123 29.21 -6.53 10.14
C PHE A 123 28.86 -7.84 9.42
N ARG A 124 27.56 -8.15 9.31
CA ARG A 124 27.07 -9.30 8.55
C ARG A 124 25.71 -9.06 7.95
N VAL A 125 25.49 -9.66 6.77
CA VAL A 125 24.17 -9.77 6.17
C VAL A 125 23.58 -11.11 6.61
N GLU A 126 22.41 -11.08 7.22
CA GLU A 126 21.64 -12.29 7.52
C GLU A 126 20.68 -12.56 6.37
N TYR A 127 20.52 -13.82 6.01
CA TYR A 127 19.68 -14.23 4.88
C TYR A 127 18.52 -15.10 5.36
N TYR A 128 17.42 -15.08 4.62
CA TYR A 128 16.37 -16.06 4.82
C TYR A 128 16.92 -17.47 4.55
N ALA A 129 16.52 -18.43 5.38
CA ALA A 129 17.09 -19.78 5.38
C ALA A 129 17.06 -20.43 3.99
N GLY A 130 18.25 -20.81 3.49
CA GLY A 130 18.43 -21.43 2.20
C GLY A 130 18.32 -20.50 0.99
N THR A 131 18.28 -19.17 1.18
CA THR A 131 18.13 -18.18 0.10
C THR A 131 19.29 -17.19 0.06
N SER A 132 19.35 -16.39 -1.01
CA SER A 132 20.21 -15.21 -1.12
C SER A 132 19.50 -13.90 -0.76
N ALA A 133 18.21 -13.95 -0.37
CA ALA A 133 17.46 -12.77 0.02
C ALA A 133 17.85 -12.33 1.44
N PRO A 134 18.27 -11.06 1.64
CA PRO A 134 18.64 -10.57 2.95
C PRO A 134 17.43 -10.47 3.87
N SER A 135 17.58 -10.97 5.10
CA SER A 135 16.58 -10.87 6.17
C SER A 135 16.91 -9.78 7.18
N ASP A 136 18.20 -9.43 7.35
CA ASP A 136 18.64 -8.30 8.18
C ASP A 136 20.08 -7.88 7.80
N TYR A 137 20.44 -6.64 8.15
CA TYR A 137 21.79 -6.10 8.06
C TYR A 137 22.26 -5.74 9.46
N VAL A 138 23.28 -6.41 9.96
CA VAL A 138 23.62 -6.41 11.39
C VAL A 138 25.02 -5.90 11.62
N SER A 139 25.14 -4.80 12.36
CA SER A 139 26.38 -4.29 12.94
C SER A 139 26.46 -4.66 14.41
N GLN A 140 27.46 -5.46 14.79
CA GLN A 140 27.81 -5.70 16.17
C GLN A 140 28.84 -4.65 16.60
N VAL A 141 28.50 -3.85 17.59
CA VAL A 141 29.29 -2.68 17.98
C VAL A 141 29.63 -2.77 19.47
N ALA A 142 30.84 -2.39 19.85
CA ALA A 142 31.23 -2.13 21.23
C ALA A 142 31.17 -0.62 21.49
N CYS A 143 30.56 -0.19 22.59
CA CYS A 143 30.50 1.20 23.03
C CYS A 143 31.31 1.32 24.33
N HIS A 144 32.30 2.23 24.32
CA HIS A 144 33.16 2.51 25.46
C HIS A 144 33.00 3.99 25.87
N ASP A 145 33.08 4.29 27.15
CA ASP A 145 33.17 5.68 27.62
C ASP A 145 34.52 6.33 27.25
N ALA A 146 34.70 7.58 27.65
CA ALA A 146 35.97 8.32 27.42
C ALA A 146 37.18 7.68 28.12
N ASP A 147 36.96 6.94 29.20
CA ASP A 147 37.98 6.27 29.98
C ASP A 147 38.31 4.87 29.46
N GLY A 148 37.65 4.42 28.41
CA GLY A 148 37.84 3.11 27.78
C GLY A 148 37.05 1.97 28.45
N THR A 149 36.15 2.28 29.41
CA THR A 149 35.31 1.25 30.06
C THR A 149 34.16 0.86 29.12
N LEU A 150 33.89 -0.43 28.97
CA LEU A 150 32.81 -0.94 28.13
C LEU A 150 31.44 -0.58 28.73
N ILE A 151 30.65 0.25 28.03
CA ILE A 151 29.28 0.61 28.40
C ILE A 151 28.31 -0.48 27.94
N ALA A 152 28.41 -0.91 26.64
CA ALA A 152 27.49 -1.85 26.03
C ALA A 152 28.07 -2.52 24.77
N ARG A 153 27.52 -3.68 24.41
CA ARG A 153 27.75 -4.33 23.09
C ARG A 153 26.45 -4.51 22.33
N PRO A 154 25.92 -3.43 21.77
CA PRO A 154 24.65 -3.51 21.03
C PRO A 154 24.80 -4.21 19.68
N ARG A 155 23.71 -4.88 19.29
CA ARG A 155 23.43 -5.29 17.93
C ARG A 155 22.57 -4.21 17.29
N ILE A 156 23.09 -3.52 16.27
CA ILE A 156 22.36 -2.51 15.51
C ILE A 156 21.92 -3.13 14.18
N SER A 157 20.64 -3.03 13.85
CA SER A 157 20.11 -3.51 12.58
C SER A 157 18.93 -2.66 12.09
N MET A 158 18.32 -2.99 10.93
CA MET A 158 17.33 -2.17 10.25
C MET A 158 16.14 -1.71 11.13
N ASN A 159 15.69 -2.53 12.08
CA ASN A 159 14.59 -2.19 13.00
C ASN A 159 15.01 -2.25 14.48
N ARG A 160 16.31 -2.31 14.74
CA ARG A 160 16.88 -2.40 16.09
C ARG A 160 17.99 -1.37 16.26
N ILE A 161 17.64 -0.26 16.89
CA ILE A 161 18.52 0.87 17.11
C ILE A 161 19.33 0.70 18.40
N PHE A 162 20.45 1.40 18.49
CA PHE A 162 21.18 1.62 19.73
C PHE A 162 21.01 3.07 20.19
N SER A 163 20.90 3.27 21.50
CA SER A 163 20.80 4.61 22.09
C SER A 163 21.74 4.72 23.27
N ALA A 164 22.55 5.78 23.30
CA ALA A 164 23.45 6.13 24.39
C ALA A 164 23.52 7.67 24.53
N GLU A 165 23.41 8.18 25.74
CA GLU A 165 23.53 9.62 26.06
C GLU A 165 22.72 10.58 25.17
N GLY A 166 21.50 10.16 24.78
CA GLY A 166 20.63 10.95 23.90
C GLY A 166 20.93 10.81 22.40
N TYR A 167 22.05 10.16 22.05
CA TYR A 167 22.35 9.77 20.66
C TYR A 167 21.67 8.47 20.29
N ARG A 168 21.19 8.37 19.04
CA ARG A 168 20.56 7.17 18.48
C ARG A 168 21.26 6.80 17.19
N PHE A 169 21.57 5.51 17.03
CA PHE A 169 22.30 4.94 15.91
C PHE A 169 21.43 3.97 15.14
N TYR A 170 21.41 4.13 13.81
CA TYR A 170 20.56 3.39 12.89
C TYR A 170 21.41 2.79 11.78
N GLN A 171 21.17 1.53 11.42
CA GLN A 171 21.82 0.92 10.26
C GLN A 171 21.39 1.64 8.99
N SER A 172 22.34 2.15 8.21
CA SER A 172 22.09 2.92 6.99
C SER A 172 22.61 2.21 5.74
N SER A 173 23.90 1.89 5.72
CA SER A 173 24.58 1.23 4.61
C SER A 173 25.77 0.42 5.12
N PHE A 174 26.51 -0.19 4.22
CA PHE A 174 27.73 -0.95 4.55
C PHE A 174 28.73 -0.88 3.38
N ASP A 175 29.99 -1.22 3.64
CA ASP A 175 31.02 -1.26 2.62
C ASP A 175 30.95 -2.57 1.83
N GLU A 176 31.35 -2.54 0.57
CA GLU A 176 31.30 -3.71 -0.34
C GLU A 176 32.14 -4.91 0.17
N ASP A 177 33.19 -4.63 0.94
CA ASP A 177 34.04 -5.64 1.54
C ASP A 177 33.47 -6.27 2.84
N LEU A 178 32.26 -5.85 3.26
CA LEU A 178 31.58 -6.26 4.48
C LEU A 178 32.39 -6.01 5.78
N LYS A 179 33.42 -5.17 5.73
CA LYS A 179 34.26 -4.80 6.89
C LYS A 179 33.95 -3.41 7.43
N GLY A 180 33.01 -2.69 6.82
CA GLY A 180 32.58 -1.38 7.26
C GLY A 180 31.09 -1.25 7.33
N SER A 181 30.62 -0.38 8.21
CA SER A 181 29.19 -0.07 8.40
C SER A 181 28.99 1.43 8.50
N TRP A 182 27.92 1.91 7.84
CA TRP A 182 27.48 3.29 7.93
C TRP A 182 26.26 3.38 8.83
N LEU A 183 26.38 4.16 9.89
CA LEU A 183 25.29 4.40 10.83
C LEU A 183 24.79 5.83 10.69
N THR A 184 23.48 6.01 10.58
CA THR A 184 22.87 7.33 10.78
C THR A 184 22.87 7.65 12.27
N VAL A 185 23.41 8.80 12.64
CA VAL A 185 23.42 9.34 14.00
C VAL A 185 22.31 10.39 14.10
N ASN A 186 21.47 10.29 15.14
CA ASN A 186 20.48 11.31 15.47
C ASN A 186 20.57 11.65 16.97
N HIS A 187 20.72 12.94 17.25
CA HIS A 187 20.67 13.50 18.59
C HIS A 187 19.56 14.53 18.64
N ASP A 188 18.41 14.14 19.19
CA ASP A 188 17.25 15.02 19.40
C ASP A 188 16.65 14.73 20.78
N PRO A 189 17.26 15.26 21.86
CA PRO A 189 16.88 14.92 23.22
C PRO A 189 15.49 15.46 23.63
N TYR A 190 15.04 16.55 23.01
CA TYR A 190 13.83 17.25 23.42
C TYR A 190 12.71 17.20 22.38
N GLY A 191 13.00 17.46 21.11
CA GLY A 191 12.00 17.65 20.07
C GLY A 191 11.16 16.40 19.82
N THR A 192 11.79 15.23 19.73
CA THR A 192 11.09 13.95 19.57
C THR A 192 10.12 13.67 20.73
N ALA A 193 10.55 13.91 21.99
CA ALA A 193 9.70 13.66 23.16
C ALA A 193 8.46 14.57 23.16
N VAL A 194 8.63 15.86 22.84
CA VAL A 194 7.54 16.82 22.73
C VAL A 194 6.61 16.46 21.58
N ALA A 195 7.13 16.12 20.41
CA ALA A 195 6.32 15.69 19.28
C ALA A 195 5.48 14.43 19.59
N TYR A 196 6.06 13.43 20.25
CA TYR A 196 5.35 12.21 20.67
C TYR A 196 4.29 12.48 21.73
N THR A 197 4.52 13.44 22.64
CA THR A 197 3.49 13.92 23.56
C THR A 197 2.31 14.51 22.78
N GLY A 198 2.58 15.31 21.76
CA GLY A 198 1.57 15.83 20.84
C GLY A 198 0.81 14.70 20.10
N PHE A 199 1.48 13.65 19.64
CA PHE A 199 0.86 12.48 19.03
C PHE A 199 -0.12 11.80 19.99
N LEU A 200 0.29 11.57 21.25
CA LEU A 200 -0.55 10.99 22.27
C LEU A 200 -1.82 11.85 22.51
N LEU A 201 -1.65 13.17 22.60
CA LEU A 201 -2.79 14.10 22.76
C LEU A 201 -3.74 14.06 21.57
N ILE A 202 -3.23 13.98 20.33
CA ILE A 202 -4.08 13.80 19.13
C ILE A 202 -4.88 12.51 19.23
N CYS A 203 -4.26 11.41 19.61
CA CYS A 203 -4.95 10.11 19.80
C CYS A 203 -6.04 10.22 20.86
N ILE A 204 -5.73 10.74 22.04
CA ILE A 204 -6.68 10.93 23.15
C ILE A 204 -7.83 11.85 22.73
N GLY A 205 -7.53 13.00 22.14
CA GLY A 205 -8.53 13.97 21.69
C GLY A 205 -9.46 13.39 20.62
N SER A 206 -8.91 12.65 19.72
CA SER A 206 -9.63 11.97 18.66
C SER A 206 -10.57 10.87 19.19
N LEU A 207 -10.07 9.99 20.06
CA LEU A 207 -10.90 9.00 20.78
C LEU A 207 -12.00 9.70 21.59
N GLY A 208 -11.66 10.77 22.28
CA GLY A 208 -12.61 11.59 22.99
C GLY A 208 -13.74 12.14 22.10
N LEU A 209 -13.44 12.56 20.86
CA LEU A 209 -14.46 13.03 19.91
C LEU A 209 -15.40 11.91 19.44
N LEU A 210 -14.95 10.67 19.37
CA LEU A 210 -15.79 9.51 19.06
C LEU A 210 -16.63 9.07 20.26
N LEU A 211 -16.09 9.16 21.47
CA LEU A 211 -16.72 8.68 22.71
C LEU A 211 -17.63 9.72 23.36
N ASP A 212 -17.45 11.03 23.12
CA ASP A 212 -18.22 12.11 23.73
C ASP A 212 -19.74 11.92 23.50
N PRO A 213 -20.55 11.69 24.57
CA PRO A 213 -21.98 11.47 24.43
C PRO A 213 -22.75 12.65 23.83
N ARG A 214 -22.22 13.87 23.99
CA ARG A 214 -22.76 15.13 23.46
C ARG A 214 -22.05 15.56 22.15
N GLY A 215 -21.08 14.78 21.72
CA GLY A 215 -20.26 15.04 20.53
C GLY A 215 -21.02 14.93 19.22
N GLY A 216 -20.41 15.44 18.15
CA GLY A 216 -20.97 15.41 16.81
C GLY A 216 -21.16 13.99 16.28
N PHE A 217 -20.22 13.08 16.55
CA PHE A 217 -20.28 11.68 16.12
C PHE A 217 -21.44 10.92 16.78
N ARG A 218 -21.57 10.99 18.11
CA ARG A 218 -22.66 10.35 18.85
C ARG A 218 -24.03 10.90 18.49
N ARG A 219 -24.15 12.21 18.16
CA ARG A 219 -25.39 12.79 17.63
C ARG A 219 -25.76 12.22 16.26
N LEU A 220 -24.79 11.99 15.39
CA LEU A 220 -25.01 11.34 14.09
C LEU A 220 -25.50 9.90 14.29
N LEU A 221 -24.91 9.13 15.21
CA LEU A 221 -25.33 7.76 15.53
C LEU A 221 -26.76 7.67 16.10
N ARG A 222 -27.23 8.72 16.79
CA ARG A 222 -28.60 8.79 17.36
C ARG A 222 -29.63 9.33 16.36
N HIS A 223 -29.28 9.61 15.15
CA HIS A 223 -30.20 10.16 14.16
C HIS A 223 -31.31 9.17 13.83
N PRO A 224 -32.61 9.62 13.75
CA PRO A 224 -33.77 8.73 13.54
C PRO A 224 -33.66 7.79 12.36
N LEU A 225 -32.98 8.22 11.28
CA LEU A 225 -32.76 7.43 10.07
C LEU A 225 -31.87 6.19 10.30
N LEU A 226 -31.24 6.03 11.48
CA LEU A 226 -30.32 4.93 11.80
C LEU A 226 -30.98 3.75 12.56
N ARG A 227 -32.28 3.77 12.86
CA ARG A 227 -32.88 2.93 13.93
C ARG A 227 -33.49 1.56 13.57
N LYS A 228 -33.33 0.97 12.33
CA LYS A 228 -33.93 -0.36 12.01
C LYS A 228 -33.04 -1.30 11.19
N GLY A 229 -32.88 -2.59 11.59
CA GLY A 229 -32.38 -3.72 10.79
C GLY A 229 -31.78 -4.92 11.51
N GLY A 230 -32.20 -6.14 11.15
CA GLY A 230 -31.76 -7.46 11.66
C GLY A 230 -31.20 -8.43 10.58
N LEU A 231 -30.50 -9.52 10.97
CA LEU A 231 -29.53 -10.34 10.16
C LEU A 231 -30.10 -11.63 9.49
N PHE A 232 -29.52 -12.10 8.35
CA PHE A 232 -29.34 -13.52 7.99
C PHE A 232 -28.58 -13.75 6.66
N ALA A 233 -27.88 -14.90 6.49
CA ALA A 233 -27.01 -15.29 5.37
C ALA A 233 -27.35 -16.65 4.74
N LEU A 234 -27.00 -16.94 3.48
CA LEU A 234 -26.87 -18.28 2.89
C LEU A 234 -26.06 -18.38 1.55
N LEU A 235 -25.46 -19.55 1.30
CA LEU A 235 -24.46 -19.88 0.26
C LEU A 235 -25.03 -20.64 -0.97
N CYS A 236 -24.35 -20.58 -2.15
CA CYS A 236 -24.36 -21.60 -3.22
C CYS A 236 -23.16 -21.50 -4.19
N LEU A 237 -22.68 -22.67 -4.67
CA LEU A 237 -21.50 -22.90 -5.55
C LEU A 237 -21.92 -23.44 -6.92
N LEU A 238 -21.15 -23.17 -7.99
CA LEU A 238 -21.23 -23.88 -9.29
C LEU A 238 -19.86 -23.99 -10.00
N ALA A 239 -19.62 -25.11 -10.69
CA ALA A 239 -18.41 -25.50 -11.43
C ALA A 239 -18.65 -25.57 -12.95
N VAL A 240 -17.58 -25.42 -13.77
CA VAL A 240 -17.64 -25.57 -15.24
C VAL A 240 -16.40 -26.27 -15.80
N ASP A 241 -16.59 -27.20 -16.71
CA ASP A 241 -15.60 -28.02 -17.43
C ASP A 241 -15.28 -27.49 -18.86
N GLY A 242 -14.12 -27.86 -19.43
CA GLY A 242 -13.70 -27.54 -20.80
C GLY A 242 -12.76 -28.56 -21.48
N GLN A 243 -12.84 -28.70 -22.80
CA GLN A 243 -12.35 -29.74 -23.68
C GLN A 243 -10.93 -29.60 -24.27
N ALA A 244 -10.39 -30.70 -24.85
CA ALA A 244 -9.01 -30.94 -25.25
C ALA A 244 -8.71 -30.82 -26.76
N ALA A 245 -7.42 -30.70 -27.15
CA ALA A 245 -6.86 -30.70 -28.52
C ALA A 245 -5.48 -31.39 -28.60
N GLU A 246 -5.08 -31.83 -29.76
CA GLU A 246 -4.09 -32.80 -30.27
C GLU A 246 -2.61 -32.87 -29.77
N PRO A 247 -1.83 -33.94 -30.06
CA PRO A 247 -0.79 -34.46 -29.18
C PRO A 247 0.61 -33.84 -29.44
N LEU A 248 1.07 -33.08 -28.47
CA LEU A 248 2.49 -32.81 -28.18
C LEU A 248 3.01 -33.95 -27.29
N PRO A 249 4.31 -34.29 -27.24
CA PRO A 249 4.83 -35.20 -26.22
C PRO A 249 4.63 -34.58 -24.84
N VAL A 250 3.69 -35.12 -24.08
CA VAL A 250 3.22 -34.58 -22.83
C VAL A 250 3.32 -35.64 -21.73
N VAL A 251 3.88 -35.25 -20.60
CA VAL A 251 3.89 -36.05 -19.37
C VAL A 251 2.46 -36.34 -18.93
N ARG A 252 2.18 -37.59 -18.56
CA ARG A 252 0.84 -38.02 -18.10
C ARG A 252 0.41 -37.14 -16.90
N ARG A 253 -0.85 -36.70 -16.90
CA ARG A 253 -1.40 -35.82 -15.87
C ARG A 253 -1.15 -36.32 -14.45
N ALA A 254 -1.37 -37.63 -14.21
CA ALA A 254 -1.14 -38.24 -12.90
C ALA A 254 0.32 -38.13 -12.42
N GLN A 255 1.29 -38.21 -13.35
CA GLN A 255 2.71 -38.05 -13.05
C GLN A 255 3.04 -36.57 -12.77
N ALA A 256 2.52 -35.63 -13.56
CA ALA A 256 2.69 -34.19 -13.34
C ALA A 256 2.03 -33.76 -12.02
N ASP A 257 0.84 -34.21 -11.72
CA ASP A 257 0.12 -33.91 -10.48
C ASP A 257 0.88 -34.44 -9.23
N SER A 258 1.59 -35.57 -9.34
CA SER A 258 2.43 -36.09 -8.24
C SER A 258 3.63 -35.17 -7.91
N LEU A 259 4.06 -34.37 -8.87
CA LEU A 259 5.17 -33.42 -8.69
C LEU A 259 4.70 -32.10 -8.06
N ALA A 260 3.41 -31.77 -8.15
CA ALA A 260 2.85 -30.49 -7.74
C ALA A 260 3.18 -30.09 -6.28
N ALA A 261 3.17 -31.09 -5.38
CA ALA A 261 3.44 -30.90 -3.94
C ALA A 261 4.94 -30.90 -3.58
N ARG A 262 5.84 -31.22 -4.53
CA ARG A 262 7.29 -31.20 -4.26
C ARG A 262 7.73 -29.79 -3.91
N GLN A 263 8.52 -29.66 -2.86
CA GLN A 263 9.02 -28.39 -2.39
C GLN A 263 10.30 -28.02 -3.11
N VAL A 264 10.35 -26.79 -3.62
CA VAL A 264 11.49 -26.22 -4.37
C VAL A 264 11.81 -24.83 -3.83
N MET A 265 13.01 -24.34 -4.13
CA MET A 265 13.37 -22.95 -3.89
C MET A 265 12.84 -22.09 -5.04
N TYR A 266 11.95 -21.16 -4.74
CA TYR A 266 11.34 -20.28 -5.73
C TYR A 266 11.02 -18.91 -5.14
N ASN A 267 11.42 -17.83 -5.82
CA ASN A 267 11.26 -16.44 -5.35
C ASN A 267 11.79 -16.25 -3.91
N ASP A 268 12.98 -16.76 -3.66
CA ASP A 268 13.68 -16.69 -2.37
C ASP A 268 12.87 -17.25 -1.18
N ARG A 269 11.99 -18.22 -1.44
CA ARG A 269 11.28 -18.98 -0.41
C ARG A 269 11.10 -20.44 -0.80
N VAL A 270 10.81 -21.26 0.18
CA VAL A 270 10.33 -22.60 -0.07
C VAL A 270 8.90 -22.55 -0.58
N ALA A 271 8.63 -23.16 -1.71
CA ALA A 271 7.30 -23.20 -2.33
C ALA A 271 7.01 -24.59 -2.94
N PRO A 272 5.74 -25.00 -3.09
CA PRO A 272 5.38 -26.14 -3.92
C PRO A 272 5.77 -25.91 -5.39
N LEU A 273 6.19 -26.95 -6.09
CA LEU A 273 6.53 -26.88 -7.51
C LEU A 273 5.35 -26.35 -8.37
N ASN A 274 4.12 -26.61 -7.97
CA ASN A 274 2.91 -26.05 -8.58
C ASN A 274 2.97 -24.53 -8.69
N THR A 275 3.46 -23.81 -7.64
CA THR A 275 3.57 -22.36 -7.63
C THR A 275 4.51 -21.87 -8.74
N LEU A 276 5.70 -22.47 -8.85
CA LEU A 276 6.65 -22.17 -9.92
C LEU A 276 6.05 -22.46 -11.30
N CYS A 277 5.47 -23.65 -11.49
CA CYS A 277 4.88 -24.07 -12.76
C CYS A 277 3.78 -23.09 -13.21
N ARG A 278 2.89 -22.72 -12.30
CA ARG A 278 1.79 -21.81 -12.59
C ARG A 278 2.30 -20.41 -12.95
N ASP A 279 3.22 -19.87 -12.18
CA ASP A 279 3.79 -18.52 -12.42
C ASP A 279 4.55 -18.50 -13.74
N PHE A 280 5.31 -19.55 -14.05
CA PHE A 280 6.01 -19.70 -15.32
C PHE A 280 5.03 -19.68 -16.51
N VAL A 281 4.02 -20.54 -16.50
CA VAL A 281 3.04 -20.60 -17.60
C VAL A 281 2.25 -19.30 -17.72
N GLN A 282 1.85 -18.69 -16.59
CA GLN A 282 1.17 -17.40 -16.58
C GLN A 282 2.06 -16.26 -17.13
N LYS A 283 3.35 -16.23 -16.81
CA LYS A 283 4.30 -15.20 -17.31
C LYS A 283 4.58 -15.39 -18.80
N VAL A 284 4.85 -16.63 -19.23
CA VAL A 284 5.27 -16.92 -20.61
C VAL A 284 4.08 -16.92 -21.57
N TYR A 285 2.99 -17.61 -21.23
CA TYR A 285 1.82 -17.78 -22.11
C TYR A 285 0.73 -16.74 -21.87
N GLY A 286 0.67 -16.15 -20.68
CA GLY A 286 -0.35 -15.17 -20.29
C GLY A 286 -1.65 -15.76 -19.75
N ARG A 287 -1.73 -17.10 -19.62
CA ARG A 287 -2.85 -17.84 -18.99
C ARG A 287 -2.28 -18.95 -18.11
N SER A 288 -3.06 -19.42 -17.13
CA SER A 288 -2.65 -20.48 -16.21
C SER A 288 -2.73 -21.89 -16.79
N VAL A 289 -3.32 -22.07 -17.96
CA VAL A 289 -3.50 -23.37 -18.65
C VAL A 289 -3.11 -23.19 -20.11
N PHE A 290 -2.30 -24.10 -20.65
CA PHE A 290 -1.88 -24.12 -22.05
C PHE A 290 -2.54 -25.26 -22.79
N ARG A 291 -3.41 -24.99 -23.76
CA ARG A 291 -4.10 -25.99 -24.60
C ARG A 291 -4.71 -27.18 -23.80
N GLY A 292 -5.30 -26.89 -22.62
CA GLY A 292 -5.89 -27.92 -21.74
C GLY A 292 -4.87 -28.64 -20.83
N LEU A 293 -3.57 -28.37 -20.97
CA LEU A 293 -2.53 -28.94 -20.12
C LEU A 293 -2.38 -28.18 -18.82
N SER A 294 -2.17 -28.87 -17.71
CA SER A 294 -1.84 -28.23 -16.42
C SER A 294 -0.45 -27.58 -16.47
N PRO A 295 -0.19 -26.59 -15.62
CA PRO A 295 1.13 -25.94 -15.55
C PRO A 295 2.27 -26.94 -15.30
N GLU A 296 2.03 -27.95 -14.47
CA GLU A 296 2.99 -29.01 -14.16
C GLU A 296 3.26 -29.88 -15.40
N GLN A 297 2.23 -30.17 -16.18
CA GLN A 297 2.41 -30.92 -17.44
C GLN A 297 3.28 -30.11 -18.41
N VAL A 298 3.03 -28.81 -18.54
CA VAL A 298 3.81 -27.93 -19.43
C VAL A 298 5.28 -27.89 -19.01
N VAL A 299 5.55 -27.62 -17.73
CA VAL A 299 6.91 -27.50 -17.20
C VAL A 299 7.65 -28.83 -17.27
N ALA A 300 7.03 -29.93 -16.78
CA ALA A 300 7.66 -31.25 -16.81
C ALA A 300 7.90 -31.75 -18.25
N SER A 301 6.95 -31.50 -19.16
CA SER A 301 7.11 -31.92 -20.56
C SER A 301 8.19 -31.11 -21.26
N TRP A 302 8.28 -29.79 -21.01
CA TRP A 302 9.33 -28.96 -21.59
C TRP A 302 10.73 -29.34 -21.09
N MET A 303 10.85 -29.71 -19.81
CA MET A 303 12.13 -30.22 -19.25
C MET A 303 12.55 -31.57 -19.83
N LEU A 304 11.59 -32.46 -20.10
CA LEU A 304 11.88 -33.79 -20.62
C LEU A 304 12.02 -33.86 -22.15
N TYR A 305 11.35 -32.95 -22.86
CA TYR A 305 11.31 -32.89 -24.33
C TYR A 305 11.66 -31.47 -24.82
N PRO A 306 12.87 -30.95 -24.50
CA PRO A 306 13.21 -29.56 -24.75
C PRO A 306 13.24 -29.19 -26.26
N GLU A 307 13.66 -30.09 -27.13
CA GLU A 307 13.75 -29.80 -28.56
C GLU A 307 12.39 -29.55 -29.20
N GLU A 308 11.40 -30.38 -28.85
CA GLU A 308 10.04 -30.24 -29.34
C GLU A 308 9.34 -29.00 -28.74
N TRP A 309 9.49 -28.80 -27.45
CA TRP A 309 8.83 -27.69 -26.74
C TRP A 309 9.44 -26.32 -27.11
N ASN A 310 10.72 -26.24 -27.45
CA ASN A 310 11.35 -25.00 -27.93
C ASN A 310 10.76 -24.54 -29.28
N ARG A 311 10.10 -25.41 -30.03
CA ARG A 311 9.37 -25.10 -31.28
C ARG A 311 7.88 -24.82 -31.08
N VAL A 312 7.37 -24.93 -29.85
CA VAL A 312 5.97 -24.63 -29.54
C VAL A 312 5.75 -23.13 -29.44
N PRO A 313 4.74 -22.54 -30.12
CA PRO A 313 4.43 -21.12 -29.99
C PRO A 313 3.69 -20.85 -28.66
N ILE A 314 4.45 -20.56 -27.61
CA ILE A 314 3.94 -20.36 -26.24
C ILE A 314 4.36 -19.02 -25.65
N ILE A 315 5.42 -18.38 -26.15
CA ILE A 315 5.91 -17.10 -25.65
C ILE A 315 5.04 -15.97 -26.19
N ARG A 316 4.20 -15.38 -25.34
CA ARG A 316 3.29 -14.31 -25.76
C ARG A 316 3.98 -12.97 -25.89
N ILE A 317 3.86 -12.35 -27.07
CA ILE A 317 4.35 -10.99 -27.40
C ILE A 317 3.13 -10.11 -27.70
N LYS A 318 2.78 -9.19 -26.81
CA LYS A 318 1.61 -8.31 -26.93
C LYS A 318 1.85 -7.17 -27.93
N ASN A 319 3.07 -6.62 -27.95
CA ASN A 319 3.42 -5.45 -28.77
C ASN A 319 3.48 -5.83 -30.26
N ARG A 320 2.68 -5.13 -31.08
CA ARG A 320 2.58 -5.40 -32.51
C ARG A 320 3.87 -5.05 -33.25
N GLU A 321 4.47 -3.89 -32.93
CA GLU A 321 5.71 -3.44 -33.59
C GLU A 321 6.86 -4.42 -33.35
N LEU A 322 7.00 -4.93 -32.12
CA LEU A 322 8.03 -5.93 -31.81
C LEU A 322 7.81 -7.22 -32.60
N ARG A 323 6.55 -7.67 -32.75
CA ARG A 323 6.24 -8.87 -33.55
C ARG A 323 6.62 -8.70 -35.03
N GLU A 324 6.31 -7.53 -35.61
CA GLU A 324 6.66 -7.19 -37.00
C GLU A 324 8.18 -7.19 -37.20
N ARG A 325 8.95 -6.58 -36.28
CA ARG A 325 10.43 -6.57 -36.33
C ARG A 325 11.05 -7.97 -36.16
N LEU A 326 10.40 -8.85 -35.42
CA LEU A 326 10.85 -10.23 -35.23
C LEU A 326 10.34 -11.20 -36.32
N GLY A 327 9.51 -10.74 -37.26
CA GLY A 327 8.91 -11.59 -38.31
C GLY A 327 7.87 -12.58 -37.79
N ILE A 328 7.20 -12.30 -36.66
CA ILE A 328 6.25 -13.20 -36.01
C ILE A 328 4.81 -12.86 -36.46
N ARG A 329 4.14 -13.82 -37.11
CA ARG A 329 2.78 -13.62 -37.66
C ARG A 329 1.64 -13.64 -36.63
N GLY A 330 1.86 -14.17 -35.43
CA GLY A 330 0.83 -14.32 -34.38
C GLY A 330 1.20 -13.60 -33.08
N GLU A 331 0.37 -13.77 -32.02
CA GLU A 331 0.69 -13.26 -30.67
C GLU A 331 1.74 -14.12 -29.92
N TYR A 332 2.06 -15.29 -30.43
CA TYR A 332 2.92 -16.25 -29.75
C TYR A 332 4.15 -16.59 -30.58
N ALA A 333 5.31 -16.48 -29.99
CA ALA A 333 6.60 -16.90 -30.52
C ALA A 333 6.99 -18.28 -29.99
N THR A 334 7.86 -18.95 -30.72
CA THR A 334 8.58 -20.13 -30.23
C THR A 334 9.91 -19.68 -29.63
N LEU A 335 10.47 -20.40 -28.67
CA LEU A 335 11.80 -20.07 -28.16
C LEU A 335 12.85 -20.13 -29.28
N ALA A 336 12.83 -21.18 -30.09
CA ALA A 336 13.72 -21.30 -31.25
C ALA A 336 13.58 -20.15 -32.25
N GLY A 337 12.37 -19.60 -32.44
CA GLY A 337 12.10 -18.49 -33.36
C GLY A 337 12.68 -17.13 -32.93
N LEU A 338 13.05 -17.01 -31.64
CA LEU A 338 13.75 -15.82 -31.12
C LEU A 338 15.26 -15.84 -31.40
N PHE A 339 15.75 -16.91 -31.96
CA PHE A 339 17.16 -17.07 -32.39
C PHE A 339 17.25 -17.20 -33.91
N ASP A 340 18.38 -16.77 -34.47
CA ASP A 340 18.78 -17.03 -35.82
C ASP A 340 20.14 -17.75 -35.76
N GLY A 341 20.11 -19.07 -35.88
CA GLY A 341 21.24 -19.91 -35.49
C GLY A 341 21.56 -19.72 -33.99
N THR A 342 22.75 -19.17 -33.72
CA THR A 342 23.20 -18.84 -32.37
C THR A 342 22.92 -17.39 -31.95
N THR A 343 22.47 -16.54 -32.91
CA THR A 343 22.27 -15.11 -32.67
C THR A 343 20.90 -14.82 -32.08
N TYR A 344 20.89 -14.11 -30.97
CA TYR A 344 19.62 -13.70 -30.27
C TYR A 344 19.05 -12.43 -30.91
N LYS A 345 17.87 -12.54 -31.53
CA LYS A 345 17.22 -11.46 -32.28
C LYS A 345 16.82 -10.23 -31.46
N LEU A 346 16.60 -10.37 -30.14
CA LEU A 346 16.25 -9.25 -29.30
C LEU A 346 17.44 -8.37 -28.91
N GLN A 347 18.67 -8.89 -28.95
CA GLN A 347 19.85 -8.15 -28.50
C GLN A 347 20.11 -6.84 -29.29
N PRO A 348 20.10 -6.82 -30.64
CA PRO A 348 20.27 -5.58 -31.40
C PRO A 348 19.11 -4.60 -31.21
N LEU A 349 17.88 -5.08 -31.01
CA LEU A 349 16.72 -4.25 -30.74
C LEU A 349 16.82 -3.60 -29.35
N TRP A 350 17.32 -4.35 -28.37
CA TRP A 350 17.57 -3.82 -27.03
C TRP A 350 18.60 -2.71 -27.04
N GLN A 351 19.72 -2.88 -27.76
CA GLN A 351 20.75 -1.86 -27.89
C GLN A 351 20.23 -0.56 -28.53
N GLN A 352 19.33 -0.65 -29.52
CA GLN A 352 18.71 0.51 -30.17
C GLN A 352 17.74 1.28 -29.24
N GLU A 353 17.10 0.61 -28.29
CA GLU A 353 16.12 1.18 -27.35
C GLU A 353 16.68 1.48 -25.96
N MET A 354 17.96 1.14 -25.71
CA MET A 354 18.63 1.39 -24.42
C MET A 354 18.60 2.88 -24.07
N GLY A 355 18.15 3.19 -22.85
CA GLY A 355 18.01 4.58 -22.36
C GLY A 355 16.76 5.31 -22.83
N LYS A 356 15.91 4.71 -23.68
CA LYS A 356 14.62 5.28 -24.09
C LYS A 356 13.49 4.66 -23.28
N HIS A 357 12.67 5.50 -22.64
CA HIS A 357 11.44 5.04 -21.94
C HIS A 357 10.30 4.76 -22.92
N SER A 358 10.56 3.95 -23.98
CA SER A 358 9.60 3.64 -25.03
C SER A 358 8.71 2.45 -24.68
N GLN A 359 7.53 2.36 -25.31
CA GLN A 359 6.67 1.17 -25.19
C GLN A 359 7.33 -0.05 -25.85
N LEU A 360 8.14 0.17 -26.89
CA LEU A 360 8.89 -0.88 -27.55
C LEU A 360 9.99 -1.43 -26.64
N GLY A 361 10.76 -0.57 -25.96
CA GLY A 361 11.80 -0.99 -25.02
C GLY A 361 11.25 -1.87 -23.89
N ARG A 362 10.09 -1.49 -23.31
CA ARG A 362 9.39 -2.32 -22.31
C ARG A 362 8.94 -3.66 -22.87
N ALA A 363 8.45 -3.70 -24.12
CA ALA A 363 8.03 -4.95 -24.75
C ALA A 363 9.22 -5.88 -25.06
N ILE A 364 10.37 -5.32 -25.42
CA ILE A 364 11.61 -6.07 -25.61
C ILE A 364 12.03 -6.70 -24.28
N GLN A 365 12.07 -5.90 -23.20
CA GLN A 365 12.42 -6.38 -21.86
C GLN A 365 11.46 -7.47 -21.37
N GLU A 366 10.15 -7.29 -21.51
CA GLU A 366 9.14 -8.31 -21.13
C GLU A 366 9.35 -9.61 -21.93
N THR A 367 9.72 -9.51 -23.20
CA THR A 367 9.93 -10.68 -24.07
C THR A 367 11.25 -11.37 -23.74
N ASP A 368 12.30 -10.61 -23.45
CA ASP A 368 13.60 -11.13 -23.01
C ASP A 368 13.50 -11.90 -21.70
N GLU A 369 12.79 -11.35 -20.69
CA GLU A 369 12.52 -12.06 -19.44
C GLU A 369 11.80 -13.41 -19.67
N LYS A 370 10.82 -13.45 -20.59
CA LYS A 370 10.11 -14.69 -20.91
C LYS A 370 10.99 -15.70 -21.62
N ALA A 371 11.82 -15.23 -22.56
CA ALA A 371 12.79 -16.07 -23.27
C ALA A 371 13.85 -16.61 -22.29
N GLY A 372 14.35 -15.78 -21.38
CA GLY A 372 15.26 -16.18 -20.32
C GLY A 372 14.70 -17.28 -19.42
N LEU A 373 13.44 -17.13 -18.98
CA LEU A 373 12.75 -18.15 -18.18
C LEU A 373 12.58 -19.47 -18.95
N ALA A 374 12.23 -19.41 -20.25
CA ALA A 374 12.11 -20.58 -21.10
C ALA A 374 13.48 -21.26 -21.32
N LEU A 375 14.54 -20.49 -21.50
CA LEU A 375 15.91 -20.99 -21.62
C LEU A 375 16.36 -21.68 -20.33
N MET A 376 16.12 -21.04 -19.16
CA MET A 376 16.43 -21.64 -17.87
C MET A 376 15.68 -22.95 -17.66
N LEU A 377 14.43 -23.06 -18.13
CA LEU A 377 13.66 -24.30 -18.06
C LEU A 377 14.28 -25.37 -18.96
N THR A 378 14.64 -25.05 -20.20
CA THR A 378 15.32 -25.94 -21.14
C THR A 378 16.65 -26.46 -20.58
N GLN A 379 17.39 -25.60 -19.87
CA GLN A 379 18.67 -25.95 -19.24
C GLN A 379 18.50 -26.68 -17.88
N GLY A 380 17.28 -26.84 -17.39
CA GLY A 380 17.00 -27.43 -16.07
C GLY A 380 17.40 -26.56 -14.87
N THR A 381 17.77 -25.30 -15.07
CA THR A 381 18.23 -24.38 -14.01
C THR A 381 17.11 -23.61 -13.34
N LEU A 382 15.90 -23.62 -13.92
CA LEU A 382 14.73 -22.92 -13.36
C LEU A 382 14.22 -23.59 -12.07
N VAL A 383 14.22 -24.92 -12.02
CA VAL A 383 13.76 -25.69 -10.86
C VAL A 383 14.93 -25.93 -9.93
N ARG A 384 15.04 -25.14 -8.87
CA ARG A 384 16.12 -25.26 -7.90
C ARG A 384 15.71 -26.17 -6.73
N PRO A 385 16.46 -27.26 -6.44
CA PRO A 385 16.20 -28.09 -5.29
C PRO A 385 16.46 -27.29 -4.00
N LEU A 386 15.88 -27.74 -2.89
CA LEU A 386 16.13 -27.14 -1.59
C LEU A 386 17.57 -27.39 -1.15
N PRO A 387 18.32 -26.36 -0.74
CA PRO A 387 19.63 -26.52 -0.12
C PRO A 387 19.53 -27.39 1.14
N PRO A 388 20.57 -28.17 1.48
CA PRO A 388 20.62 -28.93 2.73
C PRO A 388 20.38 -28.04 3.95
N GLY A 389 19.59 -28.52 4.92
CA GLY A 389 19.27 -27.77 6.14
C GLY A 389 18.17 -26.70 6.01
N THR A 390 17.61 -26.48 4.81
CA THR A 390 16.52 -25.53 4.63
C THR A 390 15.22 -26.07 5.29
N PRO A 391 14.55 -25.29 6.15
CA PRO A 391 13.28 -25.69 6.75
C PRO A 391 12.23 -25.94 5.68
N ARG A 392 11.55 -27.08 5.76
CA ARG A 392 10.47 -27.43 4.82
C ARG A 392 9.13 -26.89 5.29
N LEU A 393 8.24 -26.63 4.35
CA LEU A 393 6.85 -26.33 4.66
C LEU A 393 6.16 -27.59 5.22
N SER A 394 5.25 -27.40 6.17
CA SER A 394 4.36 -28.47 6.64
C SER A 394 3.42 -28.94 5.53
N GLU A 395 2.92 -30.17 5.62
CA GLU A 395 1.93 -30.66 4.66
C GLU A 395 0.69 -29.76 4.57
N GLN A 396 0.26 -29.19 5.70
CA GLN A 396 -0.88 -28.27 5.75
C GLN A 396 -0.60 -26.99 4.98
N GLN A 397 0.61 -26.41 5.09
CA GLN A 397 1.00 -25.24 4.31
C GLN A 397 1.06 -25.54 2.82
N VAL A 398 1.64 -26.69 2.43
CA VAL A 398 1.66 -27.14 1.02
C VAL A 398 0.24 -27.29 0.48
N ARG A 399 -0.66 -27.98 1.20
CA ARG A 399 -2.07 -28.14 0.80
C ARG A 399 -2.80 -26.80 0.69
N ALA A 400 -2.55 -25.90 1.62
CA ALA A 400 -3.12 -24.55 1.61
C ALA A 400 -2.68 -23.74 0.39
N GLU A 401 -1.39 -23.81 0.03
CA GLU A 401 -0.85 -23.12 -1.13
C GLU A 401 -1.38 -23.71 -2.44
N LEU A 402 -1.46 -25.02 -2.55
CA LEU A 402 -2.09 -25.70 -3.70
C LEU A 402 -3.57 -25.28 -3.86
N LEU A 403 -4.33 -25.19 -2.76
CA LEU A 403 -5.71 -24.72 -2.78
C LEU A 403 -5.80 -23.25 -3.21
N TYR A 404 -4.93 -22.40 -2.67
CA TYR A 404 -4.86 -20.98 -3.05
C TYR A 404 -4.56 -20.82 -4.55
N ASN A 405 -3.63 -21.60 -5.07
CA ASN A 405 -3.27 -21.59 -6.48
C ASN A 405 -4.38 -22.12 -7.40
N ARG A 406 -5.17 -23.09 -6.94
CA ARG A 406 -6.27 -23.68 -7.71
C ARG A 406 -7.43 -22.71 -7.92
N ILE A 407 -7.72 -21.85 -6.94
CA ILE A 407 -8.87 -20.92 -6.98
C ILE A 407 -8.40 -19.53 -7.38
N PRO A 408 -8.82 -18.97 -8.53
CA PRO A 408 -8.46 -17.62 -8.95
C PRO A 408 -9.34 -16.57 -8.23
N PHE A 409 -9.19 -16.46 -6.89
CA PHE A 409 -10.02 -15.62 -6.02
C PHE A 409 -10.22 -14.21 -6.56
N ASN A 410 -9.15 -13.51 -6.90
CA ASN A 410 -9.22 -12.12 -7.38
C ASN A 410 -10.03 -11.99 -8.68
N LYS A 411 -9.79 -12.91 -9.63
CA LYS A 411 -10.47 -12.87 -10.93
C LYS A 411 -11.98 -13.09 -10.77
N ILE A 412 -12.38 -14.08 -9.97
CA ILE A 412 -13.79 -14.37 -9.68
C ILE A 412 -14.43 -13.15 -8.99
N LEU A 413 -13.75 -12.61 -7.96
CA LEU A 413 -14.29 -11.53 -7.15
C LEU A 413 -14.46 -10.23 -7.94
N PHE A 414 -13.46 -9.79 -8.72
CA PHE A 414 -13.63 -8.52 -9.43
C PHE A 414 -14.73 -8.61 -10.49
N MET A 415 -14.81 -9.73 -11.22
CA MET A 415 -15.85 -9.95 -12.23
C MET A 415 -17.24 -9.99 -11.58
N ALA A 416 -17.39 -10.80 -10.53
CA ALA A 416 -18.66 -10.93 -9.82
C ALA A 416 -19.09 -9.60 -9.17
N ASN A 417 -18.17 -8.95 -8.45
CA ASN A 417 -18.49 -7.71 -7.73
C ASN A 417 -18.79 -6.55 -8.66
N LEU A 418 -18.09 -6.38 -9.78
CA LEU A 418 -18.45 -5.35 -10.76
C LEU A 418 -19.81 -5.63 -11.40
N THR A 419 -20.07 -6.86 -11.81
CA THR A 419 -21.36 -7.25 -12.40
C THR A 419 -22.50 -7.01 -11.41
N LEU A 420 -22.38 -7.53 -10.18
CA LEU A 420 -23.38 -7.33 -9.13
C LEU A 420 -23.53 -5.85 -8.77
N GLY A 421 -22.43 -5.10 -8.73
CA GLY A 421 -22.42 -3.68 -8.43
C GLY A 421 -23.17 -2.84 -9.45
N PHE A 422 -22.90 -3.06 -10.74
CA PHE A 422 -23.62 -2.35 -11.83
C PHE A 422 -25.11 -2.73 -11.88
N VAL A 423 -25.44 -4.01 -11.71
CA VAL A 423 -26.84 -4.43 -11.65
C VAL A 423 -27.52 -3.82 -10.41
N ALA A 424 -26.88 -3.85 -9.27
CA ALA A 424 -27.44 -3.31 -8.02
C ALA A 424 -27.67 -1.80 -8.08
N ILE A 425 -26.72 -1.02 -8.63
CA ILE A 425 -26.88 0.43 -8.78
C ILE A 425 -27.95 0.76 -9.81
N GLY A 426 -28.00 0.04 -10.93
CA GLY A 426 -29.04 0.19 -11.94
C GLY A 426 -30.45 -0.07 -11.38
N LEU A 427 -30.62 -1.17 -10.65
CA LEU A 427 -31.88 -1.48 -9.96
C LEU A 427 -32.24 -0.45 -8.89
N PHE A 428 -31.26 0.04 -8.14
CA PHE A 428 -31.47 1.10 -7.16
C PHE A 428 -32.00 2.38 -7.81
N LEU A 429 -31.34 2.84 -8.87
CA LEU A 429 -31.77 4.04 -9.63
C LEU A 429 -33.13 3.83 -10.29
N TYR A 430 -33.37 2.68 -10.93
CA TYR A 430 -34.68 2.34 -11.50
C TYR A 430 -35.82 2.39 -10.46
N ARG A 431 -35.63 1.75 -9.30
CA ARG A 431 -36.62 1.78 -8.21
C ARG A 431 -36.87 3.19 -7.70
N MET A 432 -35.80 4.00 -7.60
CA MET A 432 -35.92 5.38 -7.19
C MET A 432 -36.72 6.21 -8.19
N LEU A 433 -36.45 6.07 -9.51
CA LEU A 433 -37.18 6.77 -10.56
C LEU A 433 -38.64 6.34 -10.62
N LYS A 434 -38.93 5.05 -10.45
CA LYS A 434 -40.31 4.52 -10.42
C LYS A 434 -40.99 4.62 -9.07
N ARG A 435 -40.36 5.25 -8.07
CA ARG A 435 -40.86 5.38 -6.69
C ARG A 435 -41.27 4.04 -6.06
N ARG A 436 -40.61 2.93 -6.46
CA ARG A 436 -40.89 1.59 -5.95
C ARG A 436 -39.97 1.22 -4.80
N GLY A 437 -40.53 0.67 -3.72
CA GLY A 437 -39.77 0.13 -2.61
C GLY A 437 -39.06 -1.18 -2.99
N GLU A 438 -38.06 -1.55 -2.21
CA GLU A 438 -37.40 -2.88 -2.34
C GLU A 438 -38.25 -3.93 -1.62
N ASN A 439 -38.58 -5.04 -2.30
CA ASN A 439 -39.29 -6.16 -1.66
C ASN A 439 -38.36 -6.97 -0.73
N ARG A 440 -38.94 -7.69 0.22
CA ARG A 440 -38.18 -8.45 1.23
C ARG A 440 -37.28 -9.53 0.62
N THR A 441 -37.74 -10.22 -0.40
CA THR A 441 -36.99 -11.28 -1.10
C THR A 441 -35.77 -10.71 -1.81
N SER A 442 -35.95 -9.65 -2.60
CA SER A 442 -34.82 -8.96 -3.28
C SER A 442 -33.80 -8.47 -2.27
N ARG A 443 -34.23 -7.87 -1.17
CA ARG A 443 -33.34 -7.40 -0.12
C ARG A 443 -32.52 -8.56 0.48
N ARG A 444 -33.17 -9.69 0.77
CA ARG A 444 -32.48 -10.89 1.33
C ARG A 444 -31.45 -11.43 0.35
N LEU A 445 -31.79 -11.54 -0.94
CA LEU A 445 -30.89 -12.01 -1.98
C LEU A 445 -29.65 -11.12 -2.11
N TRP A 446 -29.82 -9.81 -2.16
CA TRP A 446 -28.69 -8.87 -2.23
C TRP A 446 -27.82 -8.87 -0.98
N THR A 447 -28.41 -8.99 0.19
CA THR A 447 -27.67 -9.14 1.45
C THR A 447 -26.89 -10.45 1.47
N ALA A 448 -27.50 -11.58 1.03
CA ALA A 448 -26.84 -12.87 0.94
C ALA A 448 -25.66 -12.84 -0.05
N ALA A 449 -25.85 -12.24 -1.23
CA ALA A 449 -24.80 -12.06 -2.22
C ALA A 449 -23.62 -11.23 -1.67
N LEU A 450 -23.90 -10.15 -0.90
CA LEU A 450 -22.87 -9.32 -0.29
C LEU A 450 -22.06 -10.12 0.75
N TRP A 451 -22.73 -10.87 1.62
CA TRP A 451 -22.05 -11.72 2.60
C TRP A 451 -21.26 -12.86 1.96
N LEU A 452 -21.80 -13.49 0.91
CA LEU A 452 -21.10 -14.54 0.17
C LEU A 452 -19.81 -14.01 -0.46
N SER A 453 -19.88 -12.85 -1.13
CA SER A 453 -18.70 -12.20 -1.69
C SER A 453 -17.68 -11.86 -0.60
N THR A 454 -18.14 -11.34 0.55
CA THR A 454 -17.27 -10.99 1.67
C THR A 454 -16.57 -12.21 2.27
N LEU A 455 -17.30 -13.29 2.51
CA LEU A 455 -16.75 -14.52 3.07
C LEU A 455 -15.78 -15.22 2.10
N PHE A 456 -16.12 -15.24 0.80
CA PHE A 456 -15.23 -15.80 -0.20
C PHE A 456 -13.94 -14.98 -0.33
N HIS A 457 -14.03 -13.64 -0.26
CA HIS A 457 -12.85 -12.77 -0.23
C HIS A 457 -12.02 -12.98 1.04
N ALA A 458 -12.67 -13.01 2.21
CA ALA A 458 -12.00 -13.24 3.47
C ALA A 458 -11.26 -14.59 3.49
N ALA A 459 -11.88 -15.65 2.95
CA ALA A 459 -11.25 -16.96 2.83
C ALA A 459 -9.97 -16.90 1.97
N GLY A 460 -10.02 -16.27 0.80
CA GLY A 460 -8.84 -16.09 -0.07
C GLY A 460 -7.74 -15.25 0.59
N TYR A 461 -8.12 -14.17 1.28
CA TYR A 461 -7.18 -13.29 1.98
C TYR A 461 -6.51 -13.99 3.17
N MET A 462 -7.30 -14.71 3.99
CA MET A 462 -6.76 -15.49 5.12
C MET A 462 -5.87 -16.63 4.65
N LEU A 463 -6.26 -17.33 3.57
CA LEU A 463 -5.45 -18.40 2.98
C LEU A 463 -4.11 -17.87 2.48
N ARG A 464 -4.09 -16.69 1.84
CA ARG A 464 -2.84 -16.01 1.46
C ARG A 464 -2.00 -15.65 2.67
N GLY A 465 -2.60 -15.14 3.75
CA GLY A 465 -1.90 -14.84 5.00
C GLY A 465 -1.26 -16.08 5.63
N TYR A 466 -1.99 -17.20 5.64
CA TYR A 466 -1.49 -18.48 6.14
C TYR A 466 -0.30 -19.00 5.32
N VAL A 467 -0.40 -18.94 3.98
CA VAL A 467 0.67 -19.36 3.06
C VAL A 467 1.91 -18.48 3.18
N SER A 468 1.71 -17.15 3.29
CA SER A 468 2.84 -16.20 3.42
C SER A 468 3.43 -16.12 4.82
N GLY A 469 2.77 -16.69 5.84
CA GLY A 469 3.17 -16.63 7.24
C GLY A 469 3.09 -15.22 7.87
N ARG A 470 2.38 -14.28 7.22
CA ARG A 470 2.28 -12.88 7.63
C ARG A 470 0.98 -12.23 7.17
N LEU A 471 0.69 -11.03 7.71
CA LEU A 471 -0.41 -10.23 7.20
C LEU A 471 -0.11 -9.78 5.75
N PRO A 472 -1.00 -10.04 4.77
CA PRO A 472 -0.76 -9.72 3.36
C PRO A 472 -0.91 -8.22 3.08
N LEU A 473 0.15 -7.43 3.33
CA LEU A 473 0.21 -5.97 3.11
C LEU A 473 1.58 -5.53 2.56
N ASN A 474 2.35 -6.47 2.01
CA ASN A 474 3.73 -6.23 1.59
C ASN A 474 3.86 -5.48 0.25
N ASN A 475 2.90 -5.65 -0.63
CA ASN A 475 2.92 -5.05 -1.96
C ASN A 475 1.55 -4.47 -2.35
N GLY A 476 1.50 -3.78 -3.49
CA GLY A 476 0.28 -3.14 -3.98
C GLY A 476 -0.88 -4.13 -4.19
N TYR A 477 -0.59 -5.35 -4.68
CA TYR A 477 -1.58 -6.39 -4.88
C TYR A 477 -2.26 -6.82 -3.56
N GLU A 478 -1.48 -7.09 -2.53
CA GLU A 478 -1.98 -7.46 -1.21
C GLU A 478 -2.76 -6.32 -0.55
N THR A 479 -2.27 -5.09 -0.72
CA THR A 479 -2.94 -3.89 -0.22
C THR A 479 -4.31 -3.68 -0.87
N MET A 480 -4.42 -3.88 -2.18
CA MET A 480 -5.72 -3.79 -2.87
C MET A 480 -6.70 -4.88 -2.42
N GLN A 481 -6.23 -6.10 -2.17
CA GLN A 481 -7.06 -7.15 -1.58
C GLN A 481 -7.58 -6.74 -0.19
N PHE A 482 -6.72 -6.19 0.65
CA PHE A 482 -7.11 -5.71 1.97
C PHE A 482 -8.15 -4.60 1.89
N VAL A 483 -7.93 -3.58 1.05
CA VAL A 483 -8.89 -2.47 0.84
C VAL A 483 -10.24 -3.00 0.36
N ALA A 484 -10.25 -3.92 -0.61
CA ALA A 484 -11.48 -4.51 -1.13
C ALA A 484 -12.24 -5.31 -0.05
N LEU A 485 -11.53 -6.02 0.83
CA LEU A 485 -12.14 -6.73 1.96
C LEU A 485 -12.74 -5.74 2.97
N VAL A 486 -12.02 -4.69 3.33
CA VAL A 486 -12.52 -3.63 4.24
C VAL A 486 -13.76 -2.95 3.65
N VAL A 487 -13.77 -2.70 2.35
CA VAL A 487 -14.94 -2.16 1.64
C VAL A 487 -16.14 -3.07 1.79
N LEU A 488 -16.00 -4.38 1.53
CA LEU A 488 -17.11 -5.33 1.68
C LEU A 488 -17.59 -5.44 3.12
N LEU A 489 -16.69 -5.51 4.09
CA LEU A 489 -17.04 -5.53 5.52
C LEU A 489 -17.78 -4.25 5.93
N THR A 490 -17.33 -3.08 5.48
CA THR A 490 -18.02 -1.80 5.72
C THR A 490 -19.42 -1.82 5.12
N ALA A 491 -19.58 -2.34 3.91
CA ALA A 491 -20.88 -2.48 3.28
C ALA A 491 -21.81 -3.43 4.08
N CYS A 492 -21.31 -4.58 4.53
CA CYS A 492 -22.05 -5.51 5.39
C CYS A 492 -22.53 -4.87 6.69
N LEU A 493 -21.70 -4.04 7.31
CA LEU A 493 -22.04 -3.34 8.57
C LEU A 493 -23.12 -2.27 8.38
N LEU A 494 -23.11 -1.59 7.22
CA LEU A 494 -23.94 -0.41 6.97
C LEU A 494 -25.22 -0.71 6.15
N GLU A 495 -25.29 -1.83 5.40
CA GLU A 495 -26.34 -2.11 4.42
C GLU A 495 -27.75 -2.13 5.00
N ARG A 496 -27.89 -2.50 6.28
CA ARG A 496 -29.19 -2.56 6.96
C ARG A 496 -29.80 -1.19 7.17
N ARG A 497 -28.95 -0.20 7.42
CA ARG A 497 -29.35 1.19 7.68
C ARG A 497 -29.38 2.02 6.41
N PHE A 498 -28.49 1.69 5.44
CA PHE A 498 -28.30 2.40 4.18
C PHE A 498 -28.27 1.40 3.03
N PRO A 499 -29.41 0.99 2.47
CA PRO A 499 -29.47 -0.03 1.40
C PRO A 499 -28.64 0.31 0.16
N PHE A 500 -28.40 1.59 -0.12
CA PHE A 500 -27.58 2.06 -1.22
C PHE A 500 -26.07 1.78 -1.01
N VAL A 501 -25.63 1.39 0.17
CA VAL A 501 -24.25 0.99 0.44
C VAL A 501 -23.91 -0.37 -0.20
N ARG A 502 -24.88 -1.25 -0.42
CA ARG A 502 -24.67 -2.56 -1.07
C ARG A 502 -24.07 -2.42 -2.48
N PRO A 503 -24.69 -1.68 -3.42
CA PRO A 503 -24.07 -1.45 -4.73
C PRO A 503 -22.70 -0.79 -4.62
N PHE A 504 -22.48 0.09 -3.65
CA PHE A 504 -21.17 0.72 -3.45
C PHE A 504 -20.12 -0.27 -2.97
N GLY A 505 -20.48 -1.17 -2.04
CA GLY A 505 -19.59 -2.24 -1.59
C GLY A 505 -19.12 -3.13 -2.73
N PHE A 506 -20.05 -3.56 -3.58
CA PHE A 506 -19.70 -4.35 -4.78
C PHE A 506 -18.85 -3.56 -5.77
N LEU A 507 -19.25 -2.33 -6.13
CA LEU A 507 -18.51 -1.53 -7.11
C LEU A 507 -17.09 -1.20 -6.63
N LEU A 508 -16.95 -0.68 -5.40
CA LEU A 508 -15.63 -0.31 -4.87
C LEU A 508 -14.72 -1.53 -4.73
N SER A 509 -15.23 -2.64 -4.18
CA SER A 509 -14.47 -3.88 -4.08
C SER A 509 -14.07 -4.39 -5.46
N GLY A 510 -15.02 -4.42 -6.42
CA GLY A 510 -14.77 -4.85 -7.78
C GLY A 510 -13.74 -3.99 -8.50
N PHE A 511 -13.84 -2.66 -8.44
CA PHE A 511 -12.85 -1.76 -9.02
C PHE A 511 -11.48 -1.87 -8.36
N THR A 512 -11.42 -1.99 -7.03
CA THR A 512 -10.16 -2.15 -6.30
C THR A 512 -9.43 -3.42 -6.74
N LEU A 513 -10.16 -4.55 -6.86
CA LEU A 513 -9.59 -5.81 -7.32
C LEU A 513 -9.28 -5.81 -8.82
N LEU A 514 -10.03 -5.06 -9.63
CA LEU A 514 -9.71 -4.85 -11.05
C LEU A 514 -8.40 -4.09 -11.21
N VAL A 515 -8.16 -3.04 -10.40
CA VAL A 515 -6.88 -2.32 -10.39
C VAL A 515 -5.73 -3.25 -10.03
N ALA A 516 -5.91 -4.13 -9.03
CA ALA A 516 -4.92 -5.15 -8.69
C ALA A 516 -4.67 -6.15 -9.84
N HIS A 517 -5.67 -6.39 -10.69
CA HIS A 517 -5.57 -7.33 -11.81
C HIS A 517 -4.97 -6.71 -13.07
N LEU A 518 -5.28 -5.45 -13.38
CA LEU A 518 -4.84 -4.73 -14.58
C LEU A 518 -3.54 -3.97 -14.34
N GLY A 519 -3.34 -3.43 -13.14
CA GLY A 519 -2.08 -2.81 -12.77
C GLY A 519 -1.00 -3.90 -12.69
N GLU A 520 0.19 -3.65 -13.18
CA GLU A 520 1.35 -4.56 -13.15
C GLU A 520 1.79 -4.95 -11.72
N MET A 521 0.79 -5.12 -10.84
CA MET A 521 0.99 -5.49 -9.44
C MET A 521 1.34 -6.96 -9.34
N ASN A 522 2.53 -7.24 -8.81
CA ASN A 522 3.02 -8.60 -8.68
C ASN A 522 2.18 -9.43 -7.67
N PRO A 523 1.48 -10.49 -8.09
CA PRO A 523 0.71 -11.35 -7.20
C PRO A 523 1.57 -12.36 -6.43
N GLN A 524 2.86 -12.49 -6.76
CA GLN A 524 3.76 -13.47 -6.16
C GLN A 524 3.94 -13.23 -4.66
N ILE A 525 4.16 -14.29 -3.92
CA ILE A 525 4.52 -14.25 -2.49
C ILE A 525 6.04 -14.27 -2.41
N THR A 526 6.62 -13.17 -1.93
CA THR A 526 8.07 -13.01 -1.75
C THR A 526 8.40 -12.77 -0.27
N PRO A 527 9.61 -13.04 0.19
CA PRO A 527 10.08 -12.63 1.51
C PRO A 527 9.94 -11.12 1.75
N LEU A 528 9.89 -10.72 3.00
CA LEU A 528 9.90 -9.30 3.38
C LEU A 528 11.30 -8.71 3.22
N MET A 529 11.40 -7.52 2.66
CA MET A 529 12.62 -6.73 2.80
C MET A 529 12.86 -6.40 4.28
N PRO A 530 14.12 -6.38 4.75
CA PRO A 530 14.44 -6.18 6.18
C PRO A 530 13.77 -4.96 6.80
N VAL A 531 13.77 -3.84 6.10
CA VAL A 531 13.14 -2.58 6.55
C VAL A 531 11.64 -2.69 6.77
N LEU A 532 10.97 -3.57 6.00
CA LEU A 532 9.51 -3.78 6.08
C LEU A 532 9.10 -4.76 7.18
N ALA A 533 10.04 -5.47 7.79
CA ALA A 533 9.79 -6.45 8.85
C ALA A 533 9.55 -5.74 10.19
N SER A 534 8.52 -4.90 10.28
CA SER A 534 8.18 -4.11 11.46
C SER A 534 6.68 -4.20 11.80
N PRO A 535 6.30 -4.50 13.06
CA PRO A 535 4.90 -4.43 13.50
C PRO A 535 4.29 -3.03 13.34
N TRP A 536 5.08 -1.97 13.59
CA TRP A 536 4.63 -0.58 13.45
C TRP A 536 4.19 -0.26 12.03
N LEU A 537 4.95 -0.75 11.04
CA LEU A 537 4.59 -0.60 9.63
C LEU A 537 3.28 -1.30 9.29
N SER A 538 3.09 -2.54 9.76
CA SER A 538 1.87 -3.31 9.52
C SER A 538 0.64 -2.59 10.08
N TRP A 539 0.71 -2.05 11.29
CA TRP A 539 -0.35 -1.25 11.89
C TRP A 539 -0.60 0.06 11.12
N HIS A 540 0.49 0.79 10.79
CA HIS A 540 0.42 2.01 9.99
C HIS A 540 -0.34 1.78 8.69
N VAL A 541 0.12 0.83 7.87
CA VAL A 541 -0.48 0.54 6.56
C VAL A 541 -1.93 0.12 6.71
N SER A 542 -2.26 -0.76 7.69
CA SER A 542 -3.63 -1.20 7.92
C SER A 542 -4.58 -0.03 8.18
N LEU A 543 -4.22 0.89 9.07
CA LEU A 543 -5.07 2.02 9.45
C LEU A 543 -5.24 3.01 8.29
N ILE A 544 -4.16 3.30 7.55
CA ILE A 544 -4.22 4.15 6.36
C ILE A 544 -5.17 3.55 5.32
N MET A 545 -5.05 2.24 5.04
CA MET A 545 -5.88 1.58 4.03
C MET A 545 -7.35 1.47 4.43
N ILE A 546 -7.64 1.23 5.71
CA ILE A 546 -9.02 1.32 6.24
C ILE A 546 -9.57 2.74 6.03
N SER A 547 -8.79 3.77 6.34
CA SER A 547 -9.17 5.16 6.12
C SER A 547 -9.52 5.43 4.65
N TYR A 548 -8.68 4.98 3.71
CA TYR A 548 -8.89 5.18 2.26
C TYR A 548 -10.14 4.45 1.76
N ALA A 549 -10.41 3.24 2.25
CA ALA A 549 -11.64 2.52 1.97
C ALA A 549 -12.89 3.32 2.39
N LEU A 550 -12.87 3.91 3.58
CA LEU A 550 -13.97 4.74 4.07
C LEU A 550 -14.12 6.05 3.28
N PHE A 551 -13.01 6.70 2.88
CA PHE A 551 -13.05 7.87 2.00
C PHE A 551 -13.61 7.55 0.61
N ALA A 552 -13.35 6.36 0.08
CA ALA A 552 -13.95 5.90 -1.17
C ALA A 552 -15.48 5.80 -1.07
N PHE A 553 -16.03 5.31 0.04
CA PHE A 553 -17.48 5.36 0.29
C PHE A 553 -18.00 6.79 0.32
N ILE A 554 -17.31 7.71 0.99
CA ILE A 554 -17.69 9.12 1.04
C ILE A 554 -17.69 9.75 -0.36
N CYS A 555 -16.71 9.39 -1.20
CA CYS A 555 -16.63 9.82 -2.58
C CYS A 555 -17.85 9.33 -3.39
N LEU A 556 -18.19 8.03 -3.33
CA LEU A 556 -19.37 7.49 -4.04
C LEU A 556 -20.68 8.10 -3.53
N ASN A 557 -20.82 8.34 -2.23
CA ASN A 557 -21.94 9.10 -1.68
C ASN A 557 -22.01 10.49 -2.31
N GLY A 558 -20.85 11.13 -2.48
CA GLY A 558 -20.73 12.45 -3.11
C GLY A 558 -21.15 12.44 -4.57
N LEU A 559 -20.67 11.47 -5.34
CA LEU A 559 -21.03 11.31 -6.76
C LEU A 559 -22.53 11.06 -6.93
N LEU A 560 -23.11 10.15 -6.13
CA LEU A 560 -24.54 9.87 -6.18
C LEU A 560 -25.38 11.10 -5.79
N ALA A 561 -25.02 11.79 -4.73
CA ALA A 561 -25.72 12.99 -4.28
C ALA A 561 -25.64 14.12 -5.31
N ALA A 562 -24.45 14.35 -5.91
CA ALA A 562 -24.28 15.33 -6.98
C ALA A 562 -25.12 14.97 -8.23
N GLY A 563 -25.13 13.70 -8.64
CA GLY A 563 -25.95 13.21 -9.74
C GLY A 563 -27.45 13.40 -9.50
N LEU A 564 -27.94 13.10 -8.27
CA LEU A 564 -29.35 13.32 -7.90
C LEU A 564 -29.73 14.80 -7.91
N MET A 565 -28.80 15.70 -7.57
CA MET A 565 -29.02 17.15 -7.54
C MET A 565 -28.65 17.87 -8.85
N ALA A 566 -28.16 17.16 -9.86
CA ALA A 566 -27.71 17.76 -11.13
C ALA A 566 -28.86 18.49 -11.85
N ARG A 567 -30.08 17.93 -11.84
CA ARG A 567 -31.25 18.55 -12.42
C ARG A 567 -31.97 19.46 -11.43
N PRO A 568 -32.17 20.77 -11.71
CA PRO A 568 -32.83 21.69 -10.77
C PRO A 568 -34.23 21.24 -10.33
N GLN A 569 -35.01 20.66 -11.23
CA GLN A 569 -36.34 20.14 -10.96
C GLN A 569 -36.33 19.05 -9.87
N HIS A 570 -35.33 18.19 -9.84
CA HIS A 570 -35.22 17.13 -8.85
C HIS A 570 -34.86 17.63 -7.46
N ARG A 571 -34.29 18.82 -7.31
CA ARG A 571 -33.92 19.40 -6.00
C ARG A 571 -35.11 19.66 -5.11
N HIS A 572 -36.30 19.85 -5.67
CA HIS A 572 -37.56 20.09 -4.95
C HIS A 572 -38.31 18.78 -4.64
N ASP A 573 -37.94 17.64 -5.22
CA ASP A 573 -38.55 16.35 -4.95
C ASP A 573 -38.22 15.91 -3.52
N ALA A 574 -39.25 15.62 -2.73
CA ALA A 574 -39.13 15.19 -1.34
C ALA A 574 -38.29 13.91 -1.19
N LEU A 575 -38.42 12.96 -2.13
CA LEU A 575 -37.70 11.70 -2.12
C LEU A 575 -36.22 11.90 -2.42
N VAL A 576 -35.89 12.81 -3.35
CA VAL A 576 -34.48 13.17 -3.65
C VAL A 576 -33.86 13.87 -2.43
N ARG A 577 -34.57 14.80 -1.80
CA ARG A 577 -34.09 15.47 -0.58
C ARG A 577 -33.81 14.50 0.55
N GLU A 578 -34.71 13.55 0.80
CA GLU A 578 -34.50 12.49 1.81
C GLU A 578 -33.27 11.66 1.50
N ARG A 579 -33.06 11.26 0.24
CA ARG A 579 -31.89 10.49 -0.17
C ARG A 579 -30.59 11.28 -0.04
N VAL A 580 -30.56 12.54 -0.43
CA VAL A 580 -29.41 13.42 -0.25
C VAL A 580 -29.10 13.62 1.24
N GLU A 581 -30.11 13.71 2.08
CA GLU A 581 -29.93 13.78 3.55
C GLU A 581 -29.31 12.48 4.09
N GLN A 582 -29.79 11.30 3.66
CA GLN A 582 -29.21 10.01 4.04
C GLN A 582 -27.75 9.89 3.59
N LEU A 583 -27.41 10.28 2.36
CA LEU A 583 -26.06 10.30 1.82
C LEU A 583 -25.16 11.27 2.60
N THR A 584 -25.66 12.45 2.93
CA THR A 584 -24.96 13.44 3.74
C THR A 584 -24.71 12.93 5.17
N LEU A 585 -25.71 12.29 5.77
CA LEU A 585 -25.60 11.69 7.10
C LEU A 585 -24.53 10.61 7.12
N LEU A 586 -24.57 9.68 6.15
CA LEU A 586 -23.57 8.61 6.04
C LEU A 586 -22.16 9.17 5.79
N SER A 587 -21.99 10.12 4.86
CA SER A 587 -20.69 10.74 4.60
C SER A 587 -20.12 11.41 5.86
N ARG A 588 -20.95 12.11 6.61
CA ARG A 588 -20.55 12.74 7.89
C ARG A 588 -20.25 11.71 8.97
N LEU A 589 -20.96 10.59 9.01
CA LEU A 589 -20.72 9.50 9.95
C LEU A 589 -19.34 8.84 9.66
N LEU A 590 -19.07 8.54 8.38
CA LEU A 590 -17.82 7.91 7.96
C LEU A 590 -16.63 8.86 8.05
N LEU A 591 -16.84 10.17 7.91
CA LEU A 591 -15.77 11.16 7.96
C LEU A 591 -15.00 11.14 9.29
N TYR A 592 -15.68 10.85 10.42
CA TYR A 592 -15.02 10.77 11.73
C TYR A 592 -14.00 9.63 11.80
N PRO A 593 -14.40 8.35 11.65
CA PRO A 593 -13.44 7.26 11.73
C PRO A 593 -12.38 7.32 10.62
N SER A 594 -12.74 7.72 9.39
CA SER A 594 -11.76 7.78 8.30
C SER A 594 -10.64 8.80 8.56
N THR A 595 -11.00 10.05 8.90
CA THR A 595 -9.99 11.08 9.18
C THR A 595 -9.17 10.75 10.43
N PHE A 596 -9.80 10.14 11.40
CA PHE A 596 -9.18 9.70 12.62
C PHE A 596 -8.14 8.59 12.38
N LEU A 597 -8.53 7.55 11.63
CA LEU A 597 -7.64 6.46 11.26
C LEU A 597 -6.48 6.95 10.39
N LEU A 598 -6.72 7.92 9.49
CA LEU A 598 -5.67 8.58 8.73
C LEU A 598 -4.66 9.26 9.67
N GLY A 599 -5.15 10.05 10.63
CA GLY A 599 -4.29 10.75 11.59
C GLY A 599 -3.44 9.78 12.42
N ILE A 600 -4.06 8.76 13.05
CA ILE A 600 -3.32 7.74 13.81
C ILE A 600 -2.36 6.97 12.89
N GLY A 601 -2.79 6.63 11.68
CA GLY A 601 -1.94 5.97 10.71
C GLY A 601 -0.67 6.78 10.43
N ILE A 602 -0.79 8.09 10.15
CA ILE A 602 0.36 8.99 9.95
C ILE A 602 1.28 8.97 11.18
N LEU A 603 0.73 9.07 12.39
CA LEU A 603 1.51 9.06 13.63
C LEU A 603 2.28 7.74 13.83
N LEU A 604 1.65 6.60 13.56
CA LEU A 604 2.34 5.29 13.64
C LEU A 604 3.42 5.16 12.56
N GLY A 605 3.18 5.72 11.37
CA GLY A 605 4.20 5.81 10.33
C GLY A 605 5.40 6.65 10.76
N SER A 606 5.15 7.76 11.45
CA SER A 606 6.23 8.60 12.01
C SER A 606 7.03 7.86 13.09
N VAL A 607 6.38 7.05 13.93
CA VAL A 607 7.09 6.19 14.90
C VAL A 607 7.96 5.17 14.19
N TRP A 608 7.40 4.47 13.18
CA TRP A 608 8.17 3.52 12.38
C TRP A 608 9.35 4.18 11.67
N ALA A 609 9.15 5.31 11.01
CA ALA A 609 10.21 6.07 10.33
C ALA A 609 11.33 6.48 11.29
N ASN A 610 10.96 6.89 12.51
CA ASN A 610 11.94 7.23 13.54
C ASN A 610 12.74 6.03 14.04
N VAL A 611 12.14 4.83 14.11
CA VAL A 611 12.84 3.59 14.50
C VAL A 611 13.68 3.04 13.35
N SER A 612 13.21 3.16 12.10
CA SER A 612 13.90 2.56 10.95
C SER A 612 14.94 3.50 10.31
N TRP A 613 14.70 4.81 10.30
CA TRP A 613 15.54 5.79 9.57
C TRP A 613 16.06 6.95 10.45
N GLY A 614 15.74 6.95 11.72
CA GLY A 614 16.20 8.00 12.63
C GLY A 614 15.53 9.35 12.47
N SER A 615 14.42 9.43 11.74
CA SER A 615 13.68 10.68 11.58
C SER A 615 12.18 10.38 11.55
N TYR A 616 11.43 11.02 12.44
CA TYR A 616 9.97 10.83 12.48
C TYR A 616 9.23 11.59 11.37
N TRP A 617 9.93 12.47 10.62
CA TRP A 617 9.40 13.19 9.47
C TRP A 617 10.53 13.66 8.55
N SER A 618 10.45 13.37 7.28
CA SER A 618 11.49 13.66 6.29
C SER A 618 11.02 14.51 5.11
N TRP A 619 9.74 14.89 5.07
CA TRP A 619 9.08 15.57 3.95
C TRP A 619 9.05 14.74 2.65
N ASP A 620 9.13 13.41 2.78
CA ASP A 620 8.94 12.51 1.65
C ASP A 620 7.58 12.76 0.97
N PRO A 621 7.46 12.68 -0.36
CA PRO A 621 6.21 12.92 -1.07
C PRO A 621 5.00 12.18 -0.50
N LYS A 622 5.18 10.95 0.02
CA LYS A 622 4.09 10.18 0.61
C LYS A 622 3.63 10.72 1.96
N GLU A 623 4.57 11.16 2.80
CA GLU A 623 4.28 11.86 4.05
C GLU A 623 3.54 13.18 3.78
N VAL A 624 4.04 13.96 2.81
CA VAL A 624 3.46 15.24 2.40
C VAL A 624 2.02 15.07 1.93
N TRP A 625 1.74 14.15 1.01
CA TRP A 625 0.39 13.93 0.49
C TRP A 625 -0.56 13.34 1.53
N ALA A 626 -0.08 12.49 2.44
CA ALA A 626 -0.87 12.02 3.57
C ALA A 626 -1.28 13.18 4.50
N LEU A 627 -0.35 14.12 4.77
CA LEU A 627 -0.65 15.33 5.54
C LEU A 627 -1.64 16.24 4.80
N VAL A 628 -1.48 16.45 3.50
CA VAL A 628 -2.43 17.23 2.68
C VAL A 628 -3.81 16.60 2.73
N ALA A 629 -3.93 15.25 2.62
CA ALA A 629 -5.20 14.56 2.77
C ALA A 629 -5.81 14.79 4.17
N PHE A 630 -5.01 14.70 5.22
CA PHE A 630 -5.47 14.96 6.59
C PHE A 630 -5.98 16.41 6.76
N MET A 631 -5.28 17.40 6.20
CA MET A 631 -5.69 18.81 6.22
C MET A 631 -7.00 19.04 5.47
N VAL A 632 -7.13 18.47 4.27
CA VAL A 632 -8.32 18.61 3.41
C VAL A 632 -9.55 17.97 4.06
N TYR A 633 -9.46 16.72 4.51
CA TYR A 633 -10.58 16.08 5.19
C TYR A 633 -10.87 16.68 6.58
N GLY A 634 -9.84 17.12 7.29
CA GLY A 634 -9.95 17.85 8.56
C GLY A 634 -10.76 19.15 8.42
N ALA A 635 -10.59 19.89 7.33
CA ALA A 635 -11.36 21.10 7.06
C ALA A 635 -12.87 20.87 7.00
N ALA A 636 -13.30 19.68 6.54
CA ALA A 636 -14.71 19.34 6.40
C ALA A 636 -15.51 19.28 7.73
N PHE A 637 -14.84 19.11 8.85
CA PHE A 637 -15.49 19.20 10.18
C PHE A 637 -15.91 20.62 10.56
N HIS A 638 -15.32 21.64 9.90
CA HIS A 638 -15.46 23.04 10.29
C HIS A 638 -16.55 23.78 9.50
N ARG A 639 -17.67 23.11 9.21
CA ARG A 639 -18.83 23.66 8.47
C ARG A 639 -19.43 24.93 9.06
N ARG A 640 -19.19 25.21 10.36
CA ARG A 640 -19.61 26.48 10.99
C ARG A 640 -18.72 27.65 10.58
N THR A 641 -17.46 27.39 10.30
CA THR A 641 -16.48 28.38 9.88
C THR A 641 -16.39 28.49 8.35
N LEU A 642 -16.68 27.38 7.68
CA LEU A 642 -16.80 27.28 6.22
C LEU A 642 -18.27 27.12 5.81
N PRO A 643 -19.06 28.22 5.74
CA PRO A 643 -20.52 28.13 5.57
C PRO A 643 -20.98 27.46 4.28
N TRP A 644 -20.17 27.55 3.22
CA TRP A 644 -20.45 26.93 1.93
C TRP A 644 -20.53 25.39 2.03
N LEU A 645 -19.80 24.76 2.98
CA LEU A 645 -19.91 23.33 3.26
C LEU A 645 -21.23 22.94 3.96
N ARG A 646 -22.08 23.89 4.33
CA ARG A 646 -23.44 23.58 4.84
C ARG A 646 -24.39 23.20 3.69
N ARG A 647 -24.12 23.70 2.49
CA ARG A 647 -24.91 23.38 1.28
C ARG A 647 -24.62 21.93 0.87
N PRO A 648 -25.62 21.03 0.75
CA PRO A 648 -25.39 19.61 0.48
C PRO A 648 -24.53 19.39 -0.78
N LEU A 649 -24.86 20.06 -1.88
CA LEU A 649 -24.12 19.92 -3.14
C LEU A 649 -22.65 20.31 -2.98
N ALA A 650 -22.37 21.45 -2.36
CA ALA A 650 -21.00 21.91 -2.16
C ALA A 650 -20.20 20.96 -1.24
N PHE A 651 -20.84 20.42 -0.20
CA PHE A 651 -20.23 19.41 0.67
C PHE A 651 -19.88 18.14 -0.11
N HIS A 652 -20.80 17.62 -0.91
CA HIS A 652 -20.57 16.40 -1.67
C HIS A 652 -19.52 16.57 -2.77
N LEU A 653 -19.54 17.68 -3.50
CA LEU A 653 -18.50 18.00 -4.49
C LEU A 653 -17.13 18.15 -3.83
N TYR A 654 -17.08 18.79 -2.66
CA TYR A 654 -15.82 18.87 -1.89
C TYR A 654 -15.30 17.48 -1.50
N MET A 655 -16.17 16.57 -1.06
CA MET A 655 -15.76 15.19 -0.70
C MET A 655 -15.24 14.41 -1.93
N VAL A 656 -15.84 14.61 -3.10
CA VAL A 656 -15.35 14.02 -4.35
C VAL A 656 -13.97 14.58 -4.71
N ALA A 657 -13.80 15.91 -4.67
CA ALA A 657 -12.52 16.55 -4.93
C ALA A 657 -11.44 16.12 -3.90
N ALA A 658 -11.80 16.01 -2.61
CA ALA A 658 -10.91 15.53 -1.57
C ALA A 658 -10.40 14.10 -1.84
N PHE A 659 -11.19 13.26 -2.49
CA PHE A 659 -10.76 11.89 -2.81
C PHE A 659 -9.65 11.85 -3.88
N LEU A 660 -9.55 12.87 -4.74
CA LEU A 660 -8.44 12.98 -5.70
C LEU A 660 -7.09 13.11 -4.96
N VAL A 661 -7.09 13.73 -3.77
CA VAL A 661 -5.89 13.79 -2.92
C VAL A 661 -5.50 12.40 -2.42
N VAL A 662 -6.48 11.56 -2.07
CA VAL A 662 -6.22 10.15 -1.69
C VAL A 662 -5.64 9.36 -2.87
N LEU A 663 -6.21 9.53 -4.06
CA LEU A 663 -5.68 8.88 -5.27
C LEU A 663 -4.26 9.35 -5.58
N MET A 664 -3.99 10.64 -5.41
CA MET A 664 -2.63 11.19 -5.56
C MET A 664 -1.68 10.60 -4.51
N THR A 665 -2.09 10.51 -3.24
CA THR A 665 -1.28 9.91 -2.16
C THR A 665 -0.91 8.45 -2.45
N TYR A 666 -1.83 7.67 -2.98
CA TYR A 666 -1.60 6.25 -3.21
C TYR A 666 -0.98 5.97 -4.59
N PHE A 667 -1.63 6.42 -5.66
CA PHE A 667 -1.18 6.13 -7.02
C PHE A 667 -0.18 7.17 -7.54
N GLY A 668 -0.47 8.45 -7.34
CA GLY A 668 0.38 9.54 -7.83
C GLY A 668 1.80 9.44 -7.28
N VAL A 669 1.95 9.24 -5.98
CA VAL A 669 3.27 9.10 -5.36
C VAL A 669 3.97 7.83 -5.82
N ASN A 670 3.28 6.68 -5.83
CA ASN A 670 3.92 5.41 -6.17
C ASN A 670 4.37 5.30 -7.65
N TYR A 671 3.64 5.92 -8.57
CA TYR A 671 3.86 5.74 -10.01
C TYR A 671 4.38 6.99 -10.74
N LEU A 672 4.23 8.19 -10.14
CA LEU A 672 4.62 9.45 -10.79
C LEU A 672 5.72 10.19 -10.04
N LEU A 673 5.67 10.27 -8.70
CA LEU A 673 6.58 11.10 -7.93
C LEU A 673 7.78 10.34 -7.34
N GLY A 674 7.65 9.04 -7.07
CA GLY A 674 8.68 8.28 -6.38
C GLY A 674 8.84 8.68 -4.89
N GLY A 675 10.06 8.50 -4.34
CA GLY A 675 10.41 8.81 -2.95
C GLY A 675 10.86 7.59 -2.16
N MET A 676 11.34 7.80 -0.92
CA MET A 676 11.86 6.74 -0.04
C MET A 676 10.83 5.66 0.32
N HIS A 677 9.55 5.99 0.25
CA HIS A 677 8.42 5.06 0.48
C HIS A 677 7.90 4.41 -0.81
N SER A 678 8.56 4.58 -1.95
CA SER A 678 8.12 4.02 -3.23
C SER A 678 8.68 2.61 -3.41
N TYR A 679 8.03 1.62 -2.81
CA TYR A 679 8.40 0.20 -2.95
C TYR A 679 7.73 -0.49 -4.15
N ALA A 680 7.05 0.26 -5.02
CA ALA A 680 6.30 -0.31 -6.14
C ALA A 680 7.17 -0.70 -7.34
N ASN A 681 8.32 -0.08 -7.49
CA ASN A 681 9.31 -0.41 -8.51
C ASN A 681 10.69 -0.46 -7.84
N PRO A 682 11.24 -1.63 -7.51
CA PRO A 682 12.67 -1.75 -7.37
C PRO A 682 13.26 -1.48 -8.76
N SER A 683 13.91 -0.33 -8.89
CA SER A 683 14.72 0.03 -10.07
C SER A 683 15.84 -0.97 -10.27
#